data_2c6db68da4d295b301d970fce20b490c
#
_entry.id   2c6db68da4d295b301d970fce20b490c
#
_cell.length_a   1.000
_cell.length_b   1.000
_cell.length_c   1.000
_cell.angle_alpha   90.00
_cell.angle_beta   90.00
_cell.angle_gamma   90.00
#
_symmetry.space_group_name_H-M   'P 1'
#
loop_
_entity.id
_entity.type
_entity.pdbx_description
1 polymer ?
#
loop_
_entity_poly.entity_id
_entity_poly.type
_entity_poly.pdbx_seq_one_letter_code
_entity_poly.pdbx_strand_id
1 'polypeptide(L)'
;MLRETPRPTRLEDYRPPEFLIDHCELHVQLGEDESRVVARLSLRRNPDALSAPEGLRLHGEGLELLWLRLDGAALGGDRYRYDGEGLTLEAVPDAFVLESEVRLRPQDNTALEGLYRSGGMFCTQCEAEGFRRITFFLDRPDVMCRFTTRIEADRARYPVLLSNGNPMDQGELAGGRHFVTWHDPFPKPSYLFALVAGDLRWIEDAHTTASGRAVTLRIYTEPENIDKCGHAMASLRKAMAWDEERYGREYDLDIFMIVAVNDFTMGAMENKGLNIFNAKYILARPETATDADFQGIEGVVAHEYFHNWTGNRITCRDWFQLSLKEGFTVYRDQEFSADMGSRGVKRIEDVRMLRAHQFAEDAGPMAHPVRPDSYIEINNFYTVTVYEKGAELVRMQANLLGAVLFRRATDLYFERHDGQAVTTDDFVRCMEDASGRDLRQFRRWYELAGTPELHLDDAYDRQAGRYRLRVVQRIPDTPGQTDKPPLHIPFVLGLVGDGGDDLPVTLDGEAPRPPGTRVLELRERETLFELTGLPGRPLPSVNRGFAAPVKVFYDYTDDDLMFLSARDSDAFNRWDASQELFQRVLLRGVAARADGREPEFPEGLIEAFRHGLSDRGTDPALVAEVLTLPTESYLGDQMEVVDVDGIHQVRETLKRRIAEALRTD
;
A
#
# COMPACT_ATOMS: atom_id res chain seq x y z
N MET A 1 5.86 17.55 36.60
CA MET A 1 5.02 18.13 35.54
C MET A 1 4.00 17.08 35.16
N LEU A 2 2.71 17.38 35.28
CA LEU A 2 1.67 16.51 34.69
C LEU A 2 1.88 16.58 33.18
N ARG A 3 2.13 15.45 32.53
CA ARG A 3 2.12 15.39 31.05
C ARG A 3 0.73 15.86 30.62
N GLU A 4 0.67 16.89 29.81
CA GLU A 4 -0.60 17.26 29.14
C GLU A 4 -1.10 16.02 28.38
N THR A 5 -2.38 15.75 28.50
CA THR A 5 -2.99 14.66 27.73
C THR A 5 -2.85 15.02 26.25
N PRO A 6 -2.25 14.15 25.39
CA PRO A 6 -2.11 14.44 23.99
C PRO A 6 -3.46 14.78 23.37
N ARG A 7 -3.52 15.83 22.56
CA ARG A 7 -4.74 16.26 21.88
C ARG A 7 -4.82 15.56 20.53
N PRO A 8 -5.96 14.95 20.17
CA PRO A 8 -6.13 14.37 18.86
C PRO A 8 -6.19 15.46 17.77
N THR A 9 -5.50 15.22 16.67
CA THR A 9 -5.71 15.93 15.40
C THR A 9 -6.96 15.37 14.75
N ARG A 10 -7.86 16.23 14.21
CA ARG A 10 -9.13 15.82 13.63
C ARG A 10 -9.26 16.29 12.18
N LEU A 11 -9.86 15.45 11.33
CA LEU A 11 -10.12 15.78 9.93
C LEU A 11 -10.99 17.02 9.76
N GLU A 12 -11.98 17.20 10.63
CA GLU A 12 -12.88 18.37 10.62
C GLU A 12 -12.16 19.70 10.92
N ASP A 13 -11.01 19.63 11.59
CA ASP A 13 -10.18 20.79 11.93
C ASP A 13 -9.21 21.17 10.79
N TYR A 14 -9.17 20.43 9.69
CA TYR A 14 -8.31 20.79 8.56
C TYR A 14 -8.61 22.19 8.07
N ARG A 15 -7.55 22.97 7.88
CA ARG A 15 -7.58 24.31 7.25
C ARG A 15 -6.44 24.39 6.24
N PRO A 16 -6.65 25.02 5.07
CA PRO A 16 -5.57 25.34 4.15
C PRO A 16 -4.46 26.11 4.89
N PRO A 17 -3.17 25.87 4.53
CA PRO A 17 -2.07 26.59 5.16
C PRO A 17 -2.18 28.08 4.90
N GLU A 18 -1.77 28.88 5.86
CA GLU A 18 -1.86 30.37 5.76
C GLU A 18 -0.79 30.94 4.83
N PHE A 19 0.32 30.24 4.72
CA PHE A 19 1.43 30.55 3.80
C PHE A 19 1.79 29.33 2.97
N LEU A 20 2.33 29.58 1.80
CA LEU A 20 2.92 28.60 0.91
C LEU A 20 4.41 28.87 0.79
N ILE A 21 5.20 27.83 0.51
CA ILE A 21 6.62 27.92 0.20
C ILE A 21 6.77 27.60 -1.28
N ASP A 22 7.35 28.52 -2.05
CA ASP A 22 7.58 28.31 -3.49
C ASP A 22 8.91 27.60 -3.75
N HIS A 23 9.93 27.89 -2.94
CA HIS A 23 11.26 27.31 -3.06
C HIS A 23 11.92 27.15 -1.69
N CYS A 24 12.54 26.00 -1.48
CA CYS A 24 13.40 25.66 -0.35
C CYS A 24 14.82 25.42 -0.83
N GLU A 25 15.74 26.29 -0.44
CA GLU A 25 17.17 26.12 -0.69
C GLU A 25 17.83 25.65 0.62
N LEU A 26 18.51 24.50 0.58
CA LEU A 26 19.22 23.94 1.72
C LEU A 26 20.72 23.90 1.44
N HIS A 27 21.49 24.35 2.42
CA HIS A 27 22.93 24.14 2.45
C HIS A 27 23.27 23.31 3.70
N VAL A 28 23.56 22.04 3.50
CA VAL A 28 23.82 21.06 4.56
C VAL A 28 25.31 20.79 4.66
N GLN A 29 25.90 21.14 5.79
CA GLN A 29 27.29 20.89 6.12
C GLN A 29 27.39 19.75 7.10
N LEU A 30 27.72 18.55 6.59
CA LEU A 30 27.87 17.35 7.40
C LEU A 30 29.22 17.32 8.14
N GLY A 31 29.19 16.96 9.40
CA GLY A 31 30.37 16.81 10.25
C GLY A 31 30.20 15.66 11.24
N GLU A 32 31.31 15.23 11.83
CA GLU A 32 31.33 14.07 12.75
C GLU A 32 30.69 14.38 14.10
N ASP A 33 30.93 15.57 14.64
CA ASP A 33 30.45 15.99 15.95
C ASP A 33 29.14 16.76 15.87
N GLU A 34 28.96 17.52 14.80
CA GLU A 34 27.76 18.33 14.52
C GLU A 34 27.58 18.51 13.02
N SER A 35 26.35 18.68 12.60
CA SER A 35 26.00 19.13 11.24
C SER A 35 25.28 20.47 11.33
N ARG A 36 25.39 21.27 10.27
CA ARG A 36 24.72 22.58 10.15
C ARG A 36 23.86 22.61 8.92
N VAL A 37 22.69 23.18 9.05
CA VAL A 37 21.74 23.36 7.96
C VAL A 37 21.38 24.83 7.87
N VAL A 38 21.73 25.47 6.75
CA VAL A 38 21.21 26.77 6.36
C VAL A 38 20.05 26.54 5.41
N ALA A 39 18.86 27.01 5.80
CA ALA A 39 17.67 26.98 4.98
C ALA A 39 17.29 28.39 4.53
N ARG A 40 16.94 28.54 3.26
CA ARG A 40 16.38 29.75 2.67
C ARG A 40 15.04 29.42 2.04
N LEU A 41 13.95 29.93 2.65
CA LEU A 41 12.59 29.67 2.25
C LEU A 41 11.98 30.91 1.58
N SER A 42 11.47 30.76 0.37
CA SER A 42 10.68 31.79 -0.31
C SER A 42 9.20 31.57 0.00
N LEU A 43 8.62 32.40 0.85
CA LEU A 43 7.27 32.27 1.33
C LEU A 43 6.36 33.35 0.72
N ARG A 44 5.10 32.97 0.53
CA ARG A 44 4.02 33.88 0.18
C ARG A 44 2.73 33.50 0.90
N ARG A 45 1.87 34.49 1.10
CA ARG A 45 0.54 34.22 1.65
C ARG A 45 -0.28 33.33 0.73
N ASN A 46 -0.97 32.36 1.30
CA ASN A 46 -1.87 31.49 0.55
C ASN A 46 -3.17 32.23 0.23
N PRO A 47 -3.54 32.39 -1.06
CA PRO A 47 -4.81 33.05 -1.42
C PRO A 47 -6.05 32.28 -0.98
N ASP A 48 -5.93 30.95 -0.74
CA ASP A 48 -7.02 30.08 -0.32
C ASP A 48 -7.12 29.93 1.22
N ALA A 49 -6.27 30.64 1.97
CA ALA A 49 -6.31 30.62 3.42
C ALA A 49 -7.62 31.21 3.96
N LEU A 50 -8.19 30.56 4.97
CA LEU A 50 -9.43 31.02 5.62
C LEU A 50 -9.22 32.20 6.59
N SER A 51 -7.96 32.42 6.98
CA SER A 51 -7.53 33.50 7.87
C SER A 51 -6.28 34.16 7.34
N ALA A 52 -6.01 35.39 7.76
CA ALA A 52 -4.81 36.14 7.40
C ALA A 52 -4.13 36.63 8.70
N PRO A 53 -3.48 35.72 9.47
CA PRO A 53 -2.77 36.10 10.67
C PRO A 53 -1.60 37.03 10.33
N GLU A 54 -1.26 37.94 11.25
CA GLU A 54 -0.08 38.78 11.08
C GLU A 54 1.23 38.03 11.17
N GLY A 55 1.23 36.89 11.90
CA GLY A 55 2.40 36.08 12.15
C GLY A 55 2.49 34.80 11.31
N LEU A 56 3.58 34.08 11.49
CA LEU A 56 3.85 32.78 10.89
C LEU A 56 4.33 31.82 11.97
N ARG A 57 3.79 30.58 11.99
CA ARG A 57 4.34 29.47 12.77
C ARG A 57 4.89 28.39 11.87
N LEU A 58 6.16 28.05 12.05
CA LEU A 58 6.84 26.91 11.41
C LEU A 58 7.03 25.80 12.42
N HIS A 59 6.96 24.54 11.97
CA HIS A 59 7.35 23.37 12.76
C HIS A 59 8.88 23.30 12.86
N GLY A 60 9.38 22.79 13.99
CA GLY A 60 10.81 22.59 14.20
C GLY A 60 11.05 21.90 15.53
N GLU A 61 11.61 20.68 15.52
CA GLU A 61 11.84 19.85 16.69
C GLU A 61 13.30 19.47 16.84
N GLY A 62 13.81 19.58 18.09
CA GLY A 62 15.17 19.20 18.41
C GLY A 62 16.26 20.03 17.73
N LEU A 63 15.92 21.24 17.27
CA LEU A 63 16.82 22.13 16.55
C LEU A 63 17.52 23.09 17.52
N GLU A 64 18.80 23.36 17.29
CA GLU A 64 19.50 24.47 17.92
C GLU A 64 19.60 25.62 16.91
N LEU A 65 18.75 26.66 17.08
CA LEU A 65 18.73 27.85 16.22
C LEU A 65 19.99 28.70 16.48
N LEU A 66 20.81 28.93 15.46
CA LEU A 66 22.00 29.76 15.54
C LEU A 66 21.72 31.20 15.12
N TRP A 67 21.00 31.42 14.04
CA TRP A 67 20.56 32.74 13.60
C TRP A 67 19.33 32.67 12.70
N LEU A 68 18.62 33.80 12.60
CA LEU A 68 17.44 34.00 11.78
C LEU A 68 17.47 35.32 11.05
N ARG A 69 17.08 35.37 9.77
CA ARG A 69 16.99 36.57 8.95
C ARG A 69 15.66 36.62 8.21
N LEU A 70 15.11 37.79 8.07
CA LEU A 70 13.94 38.10 7.23
C LEU A 70 14.36 39.10 6.15
N ASP A 71 14.20 38.75 4.88
CA ASP A 71 14.64 39.55 3.72
C ASP A 71 16.08 40.03 3.84
N GLY A 72 16.96 39.13 4.31
CA GLY A 72 18.40 39.42 4.53
C GLY A 72 18.74 40.20 5.81
N ALA A 73 17.75 40.76 6.51
CA ALA A 73 17.94 41.45 7.78
C ALA A 73 17.89 40.51 8.97
N ALA A 74 18.90 40.59 9.86
CA ALA A 74 18.87 39.76 11.09
C ALA A 74 17.66 40.10 11.98
N LEU A 75 17.00 39.08 12.46
CA LEU A 75 15.89 39.21 13.41
C LEU A 75 16.38 39.19 14.85
N GLY A 76 15.99 40.21 15.64
CA GLY A 76 16.23 40.23 17.08
C GLY A 76 15.35 39.20 17.81
N GLY A 77 15.83 38.70 18.94
CA GLY A 77 15.14 37.66 19.74
C GLY A 77 13.78 38.10 20.29
N ASP A 78 13.44 39.39 20.19
CA ASP A 78 12.14 39.95 20.55
C ASP A 78 11.07 39.80 19.46
N ARG A 79 11.48 39.43 18.23
CA ARG A 79 10.58 39.30 17.07
C ARG A 79 10.18 37.87 16.74
N TYR A 80 10.72 36.90 17.44
CA TYR A 80 10.37 35.50 17.27
C TYR A 80 10.42 34.74 18.59
N ARG A 81 9.73 33.60 18.63
CA ARG A 81 9.79 32.65 19.76
C ARG A 81 9.96 31.24 19.22
N TYR A 82 10.93 30.51 19.76
CA TYR A 82 11.09 29.08 19.54
C TYR A 82 10.78 28.35 20.86
N ASP A 83 9.82 27.43 20.84
CA ASP A 83 9.33 26.72 22.03
C ASP A 83 9.79 25.25 22.08
N GLY A 84 10.66 24.82 21.16
CA GLY A 84 11.16 23.45 21.03
C GLY A 84 10.38 22.57 20.06
N GLU A 85 9.16 22.98 19.69
CA GLU A 85 8.29 22.30 18.71
C GLU A 85 8.00 23.18 17.48
N GLY A 86 8.18 24.48 17.60
CA GLY A 86 7.96 25.40 16.50
C GLY A 86 8.50 26.81 16.72
N LEU A 87 8.81 27.43 15.57
CA LEU A 87 9.26 28.80 15.48
C LEU A 87 8.07 29.71 15.12
N THR A 88 7.74 30.67 15.97
CA THR A 88 6.69 31.67 15.74
C THR A 88 7.31 33.03 15.49
N LEU A 89 6.98 33.66 14.35
CA LEU A 89 7.24 35.07 14.04
C LEU A 89 5.94 35.85 14.24
N GLU A 90 5.97 36.95 14.99
CA GLU A 90 4.74 37.68 15.36
C GLU A 90 4.14 38.47 14.20
N ALA A 91 4.97 38.98 13.28
CA ALA A 91 4.51 39.70 12.10
C ALA A 91 5.45 39.44 10.92
N VAL A 92 4.86 39.13 9.76
CA VAL A 92 5.60 38.91 8.50
C VAL A 92 4.87 39.57 7.32
N PRO A 93 5.59 39.97 6.25
CA PRO A 93 4.99 40.44 5.00
C PRO A 93 4.17 39.36 4.29
N ASP A 94 3.38 39.76 3.27
CA ASP A 94 2.62 38.83 2.44
C ASP A 94 3.53 37.94 1.55
N ALA A 95 4.72 38.42 1.20
CA ALA A 95 5.75 37.64 0.53
C ALA A 95 7.13 38.07 1.06
N PHE A 96 7.95 37.11 1.39
CA PHE A 96 9.27 37.35 2.00
C PHE A 96 10.18 36.14 1.87
N VAL A 97 11.44 36.33 2.19
CA VAL A 97 12.46 35.27 2.30
C VAL A 97 12.83 35.11 3.79
N LEU A 98 12.67 33.91 4.30
CA LEU A 98 13.15 33.55 5.63
C LEU A 98 14.42 32.70 5.50
N GLU A 99 15.49 33.11 6.20
CA GLU A 99 16.75 32.36 6.26
C GLU A 99 17.03 31.99 7.71
N SER A 100 17.41 30.73 7.93
CA SER A 100 17.77 30.21 9.25
C SER A 100 19.02 29.34 9.16
N GLU A 101 19.83 29.33 10.21
CA GLU A 101 20.86 28.31 10.43
C GLU A 101 20.55 27.57 11.70
N VAL A 102 20.55 26.24 11.59
CA VAL A 102 20.37 25.34 12.73
C VAL A 102 21.54 24.38 12.84
N ARG A 103 21.81 23.94 14.08
CA ARG A 103 22.77 22.90 14.40
C ARG A 103 22.04 21.62 14.76
N LEU A 104 22.54 20.50 14.23
CA LEU A 104 22.04 19.15 14.46
C LEU A 104 23.15 18.22 14.93
N ARG A 105 22.75 17.13 15.59
CA ARG A 105 23.65 16.02 15.97
C ARG A 105 23.08 14.70 15.47
N PRO A 106 23.24 14.38 14.17
CA PRO A 106 22.68 13.18 13.56
C PRO A 106 23.17 11.87 14.21
N GLN A 107 24.38 11.86 14.76
CA GLN A 107 24.96 10.72 15.47
C GLN A 107 24.23 10.38 16.79
N ASP A 108 23.54 11.36 17.38
CA ASP A 108 22.79 11.20 18.64
C ASP A 108 21.29 10.92 18.37
N ASN A 109 20.87 10.94 17.09
CA ASN A 109 19.49 10.71 16.68
C ASN A 109 19.17 9.21 16.66
N THR A 110 18.50 8.75 17.70
CA THR A 110 18.03 7.36 17.84
C THR A 110 16.56 7.16 17.45
N ALA A 111 15.85 8.24 17.14
CA ALA A 111 14.47 8.17 16.66
C ALA A 111 14.39 7.65 15.20
N LEU A 112 15.49 7.75 14.46
CA LEU A 112 15.58 7.42 13.02
C LEU A 112 14.57 8.23 12.18
N GLU A 113 14.30 9.47 12.60
CA GLU A 113 13.48 10.47 11.92
C GLU A 113 14.29 11.75 11.68
N GLY A 114 14.06 12.40 10.54
CA GLY A 114 14.91 13.51 10.08
C GLY A 114 16.27 13.00 9.59
N LEU A 115 17.35 13.72 9.89
CA LEU A 115 18.72 13.34 9.53
C LEU A 115 19.36 12.52 10.65
N TYR A 116 19.86 11.34 10.33
CA TYR A 116 20.51 10.43 11.31
C TYR A 116 21.70 9.69 10.68
N ARG A 117 22.39 8.87 11.47
CA ARG A 117 23.47 8.00 10.99
C ARG A 117 23.06 6.53 11.08
N SER A 118 23.27 5.78 9.98
CA SER A 118 23.17 4.33 9.92
C SER A 118 24.55 3.79 9.53
N GLY A 119 25.17 3.02 10.40
CA GLY A 119 26.54 2.55 10.19
C GLY A 119 27.51 3.69 9.90
N GLY A 120 28.11 3.70 8.71
CA GLY A 120 29.07 4.71 8.26
C GLY A 120 28.47 5.84 7.44
N MET A 121 27.16 5.88 7.20
CA MET A 121 26.52 6.87 6.34
C MET A 121 25.56 7.80 7.08
N PHE A 122 25.34 8.99 6.55
CA PHE A 122 24.19 9.83 6.89
C PHE A 122 23.03 9.50 5.96
N CYS A 123 21.83 9.44 6.51
CA CYS A 123 20.60 9.25 5.75
C CYS A 123 19.43 9.97 6.43
N THR A 124 18.32 10.09 5.71
CA THR A 124 17.12 10.76 6.19
C THR A 124 15.90 9.84 6.12
N GLN A 125 14.96 10.05 7.08
CA GLN A 125 13.57 9.60 6.99
C GLN A 125 12.66 10.77 7.37
N CYS A 126 11.86 11.26 6.43
CA CYS A 126 11.03 12.45 6.62
C CYS A 126 9.53 12.16 6.70
N GLU A 127 9.05 11.03 6.21
CA GLU A 127 7.65 10.63 6.37
C GLU A 127 7.41 10.07 7.79
N ALA A 128 6.35 10.50 8.51
CA ALA A 128 5.37 11.52 8.07
C ALA A 128 5.80 12.95 8.39
N GLU A 129 6.46 13.22 9.51
CA GLU A 129 6.72 14.55 10.08
C GLU A 129 8.19 14.74 10.50
N GLY A 130 9.13 14.03 9.84
CA GLY A 130 10.56 14.05 10.18
C GLY A 130 11.33 15.25 9.62
N PHE A 131 10.84 15.94 8.59
CA PHE A 131 11.57 17.07 8.00
C PHE A 131 11.74 18.24 8.99
N ARG A 132 10.79 18.43 9.92
CA ARG A 132 10.87 19.42 11.01
C ARG A 132 12.03 19.21 11.97
N ARG A 133 12.69 18.04 11.92
CA ARG A 133 13.91 17.72 12.68
C ARG A 133 15.19 18.07 11.92
N ILE A 134 15.06 18.57 10.68
CA ILE A 134 16.19 19.00 9.84
C ILE A 134 16.30 20.54 9.82
N THR A 135 15.18 21.22 9.66
CA THR A 135 15.08 22.68 9.67
C THR A 135 13.65 23.14 9.95
N PHE A 136 13.45 24.43 10.22
CA PHE A 136 12.12 25.01 10.36
C PHE A 136 11.37 25.00 9.04
N PHE A 137 10.14 24.51 9.04
CA PHE A 137 9.35 24.36 7.81
C PHE A 137 7.82 24.34 8.11
N LEU A 138 7.00 24.58 7.08
CA LEU A 138 5.59 24.23 7.09
C LEU A 138 5.49 22.74 6.74
N ASP A 139 5.77 21.89 7.72
CA ASP A 139 5.93 20.44 7.55
C ASP A 139 4.57 19.72 7.52
N ARG A 140 3.92 19.85 6.37
CA ARG A 140 2.62 19.27 6.07
C ARG A 140 2.52 18.95 4.56
N PRO A 141 1.76 17.91 4.16
CA PRO A 141 1.81 17.39 2.80
C PRO A 141 1.21 18.33 1.74
N ASP A 142 0.32 19.26 2.10
CA ASP A 142 -0.26 20.23 1.18
C ASP A 142 0.61 21.49 0.94
N VAL A 143 1.78 21.56 1.55
CA VAL A 143 2.78 22.59 1.25
C VAL A 143 3.85 21.98 0.34
N MET A 144 3.66 22.18 -0.97
CA MET A 144 4.52 21.66 -2.02
C MET A 144 5.42 22.76 -2.54
N CYS A 145 6.74 22.51 -2.58
CA CYS A 145 7.71 23.47 -3.12
C CYS A 145 8.84 22.79 -3.90
N ARG A 146 9.60 23.58 -4.67
CA ARG A 146 10.84 23.11 -5.32
C ARG A 146 11.96 23.09 -4.30
N PHE A 147 12.88 22.12 -4.46
CA PHE A 147 14.04 22.00 -3.59
C PHE A 147 15.35 22.16 -4.37
N THR A 148 16.28 22.92 -3.79
CA THR A 148 17.68 22.93 -4.19
C THR A 148 18.51 22.60 -2.95
N THR A 149 19.31 21.54 -3.02
CA THR A 149 20.07 21.04 -1.88
C THR A 149 21.54 20.97 -2.20
N ARG A 150 22.35 21.76 -1.50
CA ARG A 150 23.80 21.68 -1.51
C ARG A 150 24.27 20.92 -0.29
N ILE A 151 25.03 19.85 -0.50
CA ILE A 151 25.60 19.01 0.56
C ILE A 151 27.12 19.16 0.54
N GLU A 152 27.70 19.37 1.71
CA GLU A 152 29.16 19.43 1.89
C GLU A 152 29.59 18.41 2.95
N ALA A 153 30.65 17.65 2.65
CA ALA A 153 31.19 16.66 3.58
C ALA A 153 32.70 16.42 3.39
N ASP A 154 33.33 15.72 4.31
CA ASP A 154 34.69 15.18 4.14
C ASP A 154 34.67 14.16 2.99
N ARG A 155 35.53 14.39 1.99
CA ARG A 155 35.55 13.57 0.76
C ARG A 155 36.05 12.14 1.01
N ALA A 156 36.95 11.96 1.93
CA ALA A 156 37.55 10.64 2.19
C ALA A 156 36.55 9.73 2.89
N ARG A 157 35.68 10.29 3.76
CA ARG A 157 34.68 9.53 4.51
C ARG A 157 33.35 9.42 3.78
N TYR A 158 32.96 10.44 3.03
CA TYR A 158 31.66 10.55 2.36
C TYR A 158 31.85 10.90 0.88
N PRO A 159 32.45 10.02 0.07
CA PRO A 159 32.72 10.30 -1.35
C PRO A 159 31.45 10.43 -2.18
N VAL A 160 30.30 9.91 -1.71
CA VAL A 160 28.99 9.98 -2.38
C VAL A 160 28.06 10.88 -1.57
N LEU A 161 27.49 11.91 -2.24
CA LEU A 161 26.54 12.87 -1.68
C LEU A 161 25.29 12.91 -2.56
N LEU A 162 24.14 12.44 -2.06
CA LEU A 162 22.91 12.29 -2.83
C LEU A 162 21.76 13.09 -2.21
N SER A 163 20.90 13.65 -3.08
CA SER A 163 19.61 14.22 -2.70
C SER A 163 18.61 14.10 -3.85
N ASN A 164 17.41 14.67 -3.67
CA ASN A 164 16.33 14.64 -4.65
C ASN A 164 16.67 15.45 -5.92
N GLY A 165 16.15 14.99 -7.06
CA GLY A 165 16.23 15.72 -8.32
C GLY A 165 17.42 15.32 -9.18
N ASN A 166 17.88 16.26 -10.00
CA ASN A 166 19.04 16.09 -10.88
C ASN A 166 20.29 16.79 -10.30
N PRO A 167 21.50 16.23 -10.47
CA PRO A 167 22.73 16.91 -10.04
C PRO A 167 23.01 18.13 -10.92
N MET A 168 23.34 19.29 -10.29
CA MET A 168 23.55 20.56 -10.97
C MET A 168 25.00 21.00 -10.97
N ASP A 169 25.67 20.81 -9.83
CA ASP A 169 27.06 21.30 -9.64
C ASP A 169 27.76 20.44 -8.60
N GLN A 170 29.08 20.31 -8.72
CA GLN A 170 29.93 19.62 -7.76
C GLN A 170 31.36 20.17 -7.79
N GLY A 171 32.07 20.02 -6.68
CA GLY A 171 33.45 20.50 -6.64
C GLY A 171 34.17 20.23 -5.32
N GLU A 172 35.45 20.55 -5.32
CA GLU A 172 36.33 20.44 -4.16
C GLU A 172 36.28 21.71 -3.32
N LEU A 173 36.41 21.52 -2.01
CA LEU A 173 36.50 22.58 -1.02
C LEU A 173 37.83 22.49 -0.25
N ALA A 174 38.19 23.55 0.46
CA ALA A 174 39.35 23.54 1.32
C ALA A 174 39.20 22.49 2.44
N GLY A 175 40.34 21.97 2.94
CA GLY A 175 40.36 21.03 4.06
C GLY A 175 39.92 19.61 3.72
N GLY A 176 40.04 19.19 2.45
CA GLY A 176 39.65 17.82 2.03
C GLY A 176 38.14 17.58 1.95
N ARG A 177 37.38 18.66 1.97
CA ARG A 177 35.93 18.60 1.78
C ARG A 177 35.53 18.70 0.32
N HIS A 178 34.33 18.31 -0.01
CA HIS A 178 33.74 18.49 -1.33
C HIS A 178 32.23 18.79 -1.20
N PHE A 179 31.59 19.14 -2.33
CA PHE A 179 30.17 19.38 -2.38
C PHE A 179 29.52 18.82 -3.63
N VAL A 180 28.21 18.55 -3.53
CA VAL A 180 27.31 18.32 -4.65
C VAL A 180 26.05 19.17 -4.42
N THR A 181 25.54 19.79 -5.49
CA THR A 181 24.26 20.51 -5.50
C THR A 181 23.26 19.76 -6.35
N TRP A 182 22.09 19.50 -5.78
CA TRP A 182 20.95 18.85 -6.42
C TRP A 182 19.80 19.82 -6.58
N HIS A 183 19.03 19.68 -7.66
CA HIS A 183 17.81 20.46 -7.89
C HIS A 183 16.66 19.56 -8.31
N ASP A 184 15.56 19.60 -7.55
CA ASP A 184 14.29 18.97 -7.92
C ASP A 184 13.37 20.06 -8.50
N PRO A 185 13.09 20.02 -9.81
CA PRO A 185 12.27 21.04 -10.47
C PRO A 185 10.76 20.85 -10.19
N PHE A 186 10.36 19.70 -9.67
CA PHE A 186 8.97 19.40 -9.38
C PHE A 186 8.62 19.79 -7.93
N PRO A 187 7.53 20.54 -7.72
CA PRO A 187 7.06 20.81 -6.37
C PRO A 187 6.71 19.51 -5.66
N LYS A 188 7.21 19.35 -4.44
CA LYS A 188 6.93 18.22 -3.56
C LYS A 188 6.74 18.66 -2.12
N PRO A 189 5.99 17.91 -1.30
CA PRO A 189 5.96 18.12 0.15
C PRO A 189 7.29 17.73 0.81
N SER A 190 7.49 18.22 2.01
CA SER A 190 8.72 18.01 2.79
C SER A 190 8.96 16.54 3.16
N TYR A 191 7.92 15.74 3.30
CA TYR A 191 8.08 14.32 3.67
C TYR A 191 8.83 13.49 2.60
N LEU A 192 8.87 13.97 1.35
CA LEU A 192 9.60 13.35 0.24
C LEU A 192 11.05 13.78 0.11
N PHE A 193 11.52 14.67 1.00
CA PHE A 193 12.91 15.08 1.03
C PHE A 193 13.81 13.93 1.46
N ALA A 194 14.95 13.77 0.75
CA ALA A 194 15.96 12.81 1.11
C ALA A 194 17.37 13.36 0.93
N LEU A 195 18.27 12.92 1.79
CA LEU A 195 19.70 13.14 1.75
C LEU A 195 20.42 11.88 2.18
N VAL A 196 21.45 11.47 1.42
CA VAL A 196 22.36 10.38 1.78
C VAL A 196 23.79 10.79 1.55
N ALA A 197 24.68 10.51 2.49
CA ALA A 197 26.12 10.72 2.34
C ALA A 197 26.89 9.52 2.93
N GLY A 198 27.79 8.90 2.15
CA GLY A 198 28.50 7.70 2.60
C GLY A 198 29.63 7.24 1.67
N ASP A 199 30.41 6.25 2.13
CA ASP A 199 31.33 5.49 1.30
C ASP A 199 30.57 4.36 0.58
N LEU A 200 29.84 4.75 -0.46
CA LEU A 200 28.96 3.86 -1.21
C LEU A 200 29.56 3.45 -2.55
N ARG A 201 29.13 2.30 -3.04
CA ARG A 201 29.32 1.83 -4.42
C ARG A 201 27.95 1.71 -5.08
N TRP A 202 27.93 1.70 -6.41
CA TRP A 202 26.67 1.57 -7.14
C TRP A 202 26.81 0.67 -8.36
N ILE A 203 25.71 0.05 -8.73
CA ILE A 203 25.51 -0.47 -10.07
C ILE A 203 24.69 0.54 -10.87
N GLU A 204 24.93 0.59 -12.18
CA GLU A 204 24.28 1.51 -13.09
C GLU A 204 23.67 0.79 -14.28
N ASP A 205 22.49 1.21 -14.69
CA ASP A 205 21.80 0.83 -15.90
C ASP A 205 21.06 2.05 -16.47
N ALA A 206 20.30 1.89 -17.53
CA ALA A 206 19.51 2.94 -18.14
C ALA A 206 18.15 2.41 -18.58
N HIS A 207 17.15 3.30 -18.54
CA HIS A 207 15.84 3.09 -19.14
C HIS A 207 15.58 4.15 -20.21
N THR A 208 15.04 3.74 -21.36
CA THR A 208 14.56 4.67 -22.37
C THR A 208 13.03 4.72 -22.29
N THR A 209 12.51 5.89 -21.93
CA THR A 209 11.06 6.08 -21.80
C THR A 209 10.34 5.94 -23.15
N ALA A 210 9.02 5.76 -23.14
CA ALA A 210 8.19 5.68 -24.34
C ALA A 210 8.33 6.91 -25.26
N SER A 211 8.58 8.11 -24.69
CA SER A 211 8.87 9.34 -25.45
C SER A 211 10.31 9.41 -25.99
N GLY A 212 11.16 8.43 -25.66
CA GLY A 212 12.55 8.36 -26.13
C GLY A 212 13.57 9.08 -25.25
N ARG A 213 13.20 9.51 -24.02
CA ARG A 213 14.13 10.14 -23.07
C ARG A 213 14.93 9.06 -22.33
N ALA A 214 16.24 9.26 -22.21
CA ALA A 214 17.10 8.39 -21.43
C ALA A 214 17.07 8.75 -19.95
N VAL A 215 16.92 7.75 -19.08
CA VAL A 215 16.95 7.87 -17.62
C VAL A 215 18.09 7.00 -17.10
N THR A 216 19.01 7.57 -16.32
CA THR A 216 20.06 6.83 -15.62
C THR A 216 19.46 6.15 -14.38
N LEU A 217 19.77 4.89 -14.16
CA LEU A 217 19.32 4.11 -13.00
C LEU A 217 20.53 3.75 -12.15
N ARG A 218 20.48 4.04 -10.84
CA ARG A 218 21.56 3.68 -9.92
C ARG A 218 21.01 3.06 -8.64
N ILE A 219 21.64 1.97 -8.21
CA ILE A 219 21.42 1.37 -6.89
C ILE A 219 22.72 1.45 -6.10
N TYR A 220 22.65 2.17 -4.98
CA TYR A 220 23.79 2.42 -4.09
C TYR A 220 23.72 1.51 -2.87
N THR A 221 24.85 1.00 -2.45
CA THR A 221 24.99 0.19 -1.23
C THR A 221 26.43 0.27 -0.69
N GLU A 222 26.63 -0.26 0.51
CA GLU A 222 27.96 -0.48 1.07
C GLU A 222 28.79 -1.40 0.16
N PRO A 223 30.14 -1.24 0.12
CA PRO A 223 31.00 -1.95 -0.83
C PRO A 223 30.84 -3.48 -0.88
N GLU A 224 30.61 -4.13 0.27
CA GLU A 224 30.47 -5.58 0.42
C GLU A 224 29.15 -6.15 -0.11
N ASN A 225 28.20 -5.28 -0.47
CA ASN A 225 26.87 -5.68 -0.89
C ASN A 225 26.59 -5.43 -2.38
N ILE A 226 27.59 -4.93 -3.12
CA ILE A 226 27.37 -4.46 -4.50
C ILE A 226 26.93 -5.57 -5.48
N ASP A 227 27.34 -6.80 -5.26
CA ASP A 227 27.00 -7.95 -6.09
C ASP A 227 25.59 -8.52 -5.80
N LYS A 228 24.87 -7.95 -4.82
CA LYS A 228 23.52 -8.38 -4.42
C LYS A 228 22.38 -7.53 -5.00
N CYS A 229 22.71 -6.51 -5.80
CA CYS A 229 21.73 -5.50 -6.26
C CYS A 229 21.12 -5.82 -7.65
N GLY A 230 21.60 -6.88 -8.32
CA GLY A 230 21.21 -7.15 -9.72
C GLY A 230 19.72 -7.40 -9.94
N HIS A 231 19.07 -8.14 -9.01
CA HIS A 231 17.63 -8.40 -9.09
C HIS A 231 16.79 -7.14 -8.91
N ALA A 232 17.14 -6.30 -7.95
CA ALA A 232 16.46 -5.02 -7.73
C ALA A 232 16.54 -4.09 -8.96
N MET A 233 17.71 -4.04 -9.64
CA MET A 233 17.87 -3.28 -10.89
C MET A 233 16.98 -3.83 -12.02
N ALA A 234 16.92 -5.15 -12.18
CA ALA A 234 16.04 -5.78 -13.16
C ALA A 234 14.56 -5.50 -12.86
N SER A 235 14.18 -5.53 -11.58
CA SER A 235 12.83 -5.23 -11.10
C SER A 235 12.43 -3.77 -11.36
N LEU A 236 13.33 -2.82 -11.12
CA LEU A 236 13.11 -1.40 -11.42
C LEU A 236 12.81 -1.18 -12.91
N ARG A 237 13.61 -1.78 -13.79
CA ARG A 237 13.38 -1.66 -15.25
C ARG A 237 12.03 -2.23 -15.69
N LYS A 238 11.63 -3.37 -15.12
CA LYS A 238 10.30 -3.96 -15.37
C LYS A 238 9.18 -3.04 -14.90
N ALA A 239 9.31 -2.48 -13.69
CA ALA A 239 8.32 -1.55 -13.13
C ALA A 239 8.14 -0.31 -14.00
N MET A 240 9.25 0.31 -14.46
CA MET A 240 9.21 1.46 -15.36
C MET A 240 8.49 1.15 -16.67
N ALA A 241 8.85 0.05 -17.33
CA ALA A 241 8.22 -0.36 -18.58
C ALA A 241 6.73 -0.69 -18.40
N TRP A 242 6.37 -1.36 -17.32
CA TRP A 242 4.98 -1.70 -17.02
C TRP A 242 4.11 -0.47 -16.75
N ASP A 243 4.62 0.53 -16.02
CA ASP A 243 3.88 1.76 -15.73
C ASP A 243 3.62 2.58 -17.00
N GLU A 244 4.60 2.63 -17.90
CA GLU A 244 4.43 3.26 -19.21
C GLU A 244 3.38 2.54 -20.06
N GLU A 245 3.39 1.21 -20.09
CA GLU A 245 2.43 0.41 -20.85
C GLU A 245 1.03 0.45 -20.22
N ARG A 246 0.95 0.20 -18.90
CA ARG A 246 -0.31 0.01 -18.20
C ARG A 246 -1.05 1.29 -17.90
N TYR A 247 -0.31 2.38 -17.55
CA TYR A 247 -0.87 3.68 -17.13
C TYR A 247 -0.43 4.85 -18.02
N GLY A 248 0.53 4.65 -18.92
CA GLY A 248 1.07 5.72 -19.75
C GLY A 248 1.85 6.75 -18.95
N ARG A 249 2.47 6.34 -17.83
CA ARG A 249 3.19 7.23 -16.92
C ARG A 249 4.68 7.03 -17.03
N GLU A 250 5.39 8.03 -17.56
CA GLU A 250 6.83 8.04 -17.65
C GLU A 250 7.46 8.63 -16.38
N TYR A 251 8.67 8.20 -16.08
CA TYR A 251 9.50 8.85 -15.07
C TYR A 251 9.93 10.25 -15.53
N ASP A 252 10.02 11.21 -14.62
CA ASP A 252 10.08 12.64 -14.95
C ASP A 252 11.43 13.33 -14.67
N LEU A 253 12.40 12.66 -14.01
CA LEU A 253 13.77 13.14 -13.81
C LEU A 253 14.77 12.41 -14.73
N ASP A 254 16.02 12.87 -14.79
CA ASP A 254 17.07 12.28 -15.65
C ASP A 254 17.77 11.11 -14.97
N ILE A 255 17.63 10.97 -13.66
CA ILE A 255 18.22 9.91 -12.86
C ILE A 255 17.21 9.40 -11.83
N PHE A 256 17.17 8.07 -11.66
CA PHE A 256 16.47 7.40 -10.56
C PHE A 256 17.48 6.66 -9.69
N MET A 257 17.42 6.92 -8.39
CA MET A 257 18.39 6.40 -7.42
C MET A 257 17.68 5.60 -6.33
N ILE A 258 18.29 4.48 -5.94
CA ILE A 258 17.92 3.68 -4.78
C ILE A 258 19.13 3.57 -3.87
N VAL A 259 18.95 3.67 -2.57
CA VAL A 259 19.98 3.42 -1.56
C VAL A 259 19.52 2.35 -0.59
N ALA A 260 20.32 1.30 -0.42
CA ALA A 260 20.09 0.26 0.61
C ALA A 260 20.69 0.70 1.95
N VAL A 261 19.89 0.69 3.02
CA VAL A 261 20.24 1.10 4.37
C VAL A 261 19.93 -0.03 5.35
N ASN A 262 20.81 -0.26 6.33
CA ASN A 262 20.64 -1.34 7.32
C ASN A 262 19.73 -0.94 8.49
N ASP A 263 19.86 0.30 9.00
CA ASP A 263 19.02 0.83 10.08
C ASP A 263 17.90 1.68 9.50
N PHE A 264 16.81 1.03 9.14
CA PHE A 264 15.66 1.67 8.53
C PHE A 264 14.37 1.12 9.15
N THR A 265 13.49 2.00 9.61
CA THR A 265 12.27 1.62 10.35
C THR A 265 11.15 1.12 9.47
N MET A 266 11.18 1.44 8.18
CA MET A 266 10.19 1.05 7.17
C MET A 266 10.74 -0.03 6.23
N GLY A 267 9.91 -0.57 5.35
CA GLY A 267 10.35 -1.44 4.27
C GLY A 267 11.14 -0.67 3.21
N ALA A 268 10.58 0.43 2.75
CA ALA A 268 11.21 1.39 1.86
C ALA A 268 10.52 2.75 1.97
N MET A 269 11.01 3.75 1.22
CA MET A 269 10.46 5.10 1.17
C MET A 269 10.63 5.69 -0.23
N GLU A 270 9.55 6.22 -0.77
CA GLU A 270 9.43 6.75 -2.13
C GLU A 270 10.02 8.15 -2.36
N ASN A 271 10.94 8.63 -1.53
CA ASN A 271 11.54 9.96 -1.69
C ASN A 271 11.84 10.28 -3.14
N LYS A 272 11.34 11.42 -3.64
CA LYS A 272 11.39 11.78 -5.07
C LYS A 272 12.78 11.68 -5.67
N GLY A 273 12.98 10.74 -6.59
CA GLY A 273 14.23 10.52 -7.30
C GLY A 273 15.35 9.86 -6.50
N LEU A 274 15.18 9.65 -5.20
CA LEU A 274 16.15 9.02 -4.29
C LEU A 274 15.41 8.14 -3.28
N ASN A 275 14.98 6.96 -3.69
CA ASN A 275 14.30 6.04 -2.81
C ASN A 275 15.29 5.44 -1.80
N ILE A 276 14.86 5.31 -0.55
CA ILE A 276 15.66 4.69 0.51
C ILE A 276 14.98 3.39 0.94
N PHE A 277 15.74 2.30 0.94
CA PHE A 277 15.24 0.95 1.17
C PHE A 277 15.93 0.30 2.37
N ASN A 278 15.16 -0.39 3.18
CA ASN A 278 15.73 -1.43 4.02
C ASN A 278 16.50 -2.43 3.15
N ALA A 279 17.72 -2.75 3.52
CA ALA A 279 18.60 -3.65 2.77
C ALA A 279 17.93 -5.00 2.42
N LYS A 280 17.00 -5.48 3.27
CA LYS A 280 16.21 -6.69 3.05
C LYS A 280 15.45 -6.69 1.71
N TYR A 281 15.00 -5.53 1.23
CA TYR A 281 14.21 -5.38 0.00
C TYR A 281 15.02 -4.93 -1.23
N ILE A 282 16.36 -5.00 -1.14
CA ILE A 282 17.28 -4.74 -2.27
C ILE A 282 18.27 -5.88 -2.46
N LEU A 283 18.82 -6.42 -1.36
CA LEU A 283 19.98 -7.29 -1.39
C LEU A 283 19.56 -8.76 -1.43
N ALA A 284 19.84 -9.45 -2.55
CA ALA A 284 19.59 -10.87 -2.67
C ALA A 284 20.70 -11.59 -3.46
N ARG A 285 21.00 -12.81 -3.04
CA ARG A 285 21.84 -13.77 -3.78
C ARG A 285 21.08 -15.09 -3.91
N PRO A 286 21.20 -15.80 -5.04
CA PRO A 286 20.55 -17.10 -5.22
C PRO A 286 20.93 -18.14 -4.14
N GLU A 287 22.13 -18.03 -3.56
CA GLU A 287 22.64 -18.97 -2.55
C GLU A 287 22.01 -18.76 -1.16
N THR A 288 21.42 -17.60 -0.89
CA THR A 288 20.95 -17.22 0.45
C THR A 288 19.52 -16.68 0.50
N ALA A 289 18.94 -16.28 -0.62
CA ALA A 289 17.61 -15.75 -0.74
C ALA A 289 16.61 -16.82 -1.22
N THR A 290 15.39 -16.74 -0.72
CA THR A 290 14.27 -17.58 -1.15
C THR A 290 13.54 -16.95 -2.34
N ASP A 291 12.67 -17.71 -3.00
CA ASP A 291 11.79 -17.17 -4.05
C ASP A 291 10.92 -16.03 -3.51
N ALA A 292 10.44 -16.16 -2.27
CA ALA A 292 9.66 -15.10 -1.59
C ALA A 292 10.48 -13.81 -1.37
N ASP A 293 11.79 -13.92 -1.08
CA ASP A 293 12.66 -12.74 -0.98
C ASP A 293 12.80 -12.03 -2.33
N PHE A 294 12.99 -12.79 -3.43
CA PHE A 294 13.07 -12.23 -4.78
C PHE A 294 11.74 -11.56 -5.18
N GLN A 295 10.61 -12.20 -4.93
CA GLN A 295 9.29 -11.64 -5.20
C GLN A 295 9.03 -10.38 -4.36
N GLY A 296 9.42 -10.40 -3.07
CA GLY A 296 9.31 -9.25 -2.18
C GLY A 296 10.13 -8.06 -2.67
N ILE A 297 11.37 -8.27 -3.15
CA ILE A 297 12.20 -7.22 -3.75
C ILE A 297 11.52 -6.66 -5.00
N GLU A 298 11.03 -7.50 -5.91
CA GLU A 298 10.37 -7.07 -7.14
C GLU A 298 9.12 -6.23 -6.83
N GLY A 299 8.30 -6.66 -5.86
CA GLY A 299 7.08 -5.96 -5.46
C GLY A 299 7.37 -4.61 -4.80
N VAL A 300 8.30 -4.55 -3.82
CA VAL A 300 8.62 -3.30 -3.10
C VAL A 300 9.33 -2.29 -4.02
N VAL A 301 10.25 -2.74 -4.88
CA VAL A 301 10.87 -1.85 -5.88
C VAL A 301 9.83 -1.24 -6.82
N ALA A 302 8.84 -2.01 -7.24
CA ALA A 302 7.74 -1.52 -8.06
C ALA A 302 6.84 -0.55 -7.28
N HIS A 303 6.49 -0.86 -6.02
CA HIS A 303 5.70 -0.01 -5.14
C HIS A 303 6.32 1.39 -5.03
N GLU A 304 7.59 1.48 -4.65
CA GLU A 304 8.28 2.76 -4.48
C GLU A 304 8.43 3.53 -5.80
N TYR A 305 8.66 2.81 -6.90
CA TYR A 305 8.68 3.46 -8.21
C TYR A 305 7.30 4.01 -8.61
N PHE A 306 6.22 3.28 -8.36
CA PHE A 306 4.86 3.72 -8.72
C PHE A 306 4.41 4.94 -7.94
N HIS A 307 4.92 5.13 -6.73
CA HIS A 307 4.71 6.35 -5.96
C HIS A 307 5.18 7.62 -6.69
N ASN A 308 6.05 7.54 -7.69
CA ASN A 308 6.47 8.73 -8.43
C ASN A 308 5.27 9.55 -8.96
N TRP A 309 4.20 8.87 -9.37
CA TRP A 309 2.94 9.48 -9.78
C TRP A 309 1.88 9.45 -8.68
N THR A 310 1.72 8.33 -7.98
CA THR A 310 0.69 8.13 -6.95
C THR A 310 1.26 8.34 -5.55
N GLY A 311 1.56 9.58 -5.21
CA GLY A 311 2.17 10.02 -3.96
C GLY A 311 3.07 11.24 -4.13
N ASN A 312 3.92 11.27 -5.18
CA ASN A 312 4.91 12.32 -5.39
C ASN A 312 4.40 13.44 -6.30
N ARG A 313 3.99 13.13 -7.54
CA ARG A 313 3.39 14.10 -8.47
C ARG A 313 2.00 14.53 -8.02
N ILE A 314 1.20 13.59 -7.53
CA ILE A 314 -0.08 13.83 -6.88
C ILE A 314 0.05 13.31 -5.46
N THR A 315 -0.11 14.18 -4.47
CA THR A 315 0.10 13.84 -3.07
C THR A 315 -1.16 13.99 -2.22
N CYS A 316 -1.08 13.64 -0.94
CA CYS A 316 -2.16 13.76 0.01
C CYS A 316 -2.33 15.20 0.47
N ARG A 317 -3.57 15.71 0.58
CA ARG A 317 -3.87 17.03 1.15
C ARG A 317 -3.49 17.09 2.64
N ASP A 318 -3.75 16.01 3.36
CA ASP A 318 -3.48 15.84 4.78
C ASP A 318 -3.26 14.36 5.09
N TRP A 319 -2.75 14.04 6.25
CA TRP A 319 -2.40 12.67 6.61
C TRP A 319 -3.61 11.72 6.79
N PHE A 320 -4.83 12.24 6.91
CA PHE A 320 -6.03 11.40 6.87
C PHE A 320 -6.23 10.74 5.50
N GLN A 321 -5.67 11.35 4.45
CA GLN A 321 -5.76 10.87 3.07
C GLN A 321 -4.67 9.82 2.73
N LEU A 322 -3.92 9.30 3.70
CA LEU A 322 -2.77 8.42 3.48
C LEU A 322 -3.06 7.28 2.50
N SER A 323 -4.24 6.66 2.59
CA SER A 323 -4.65 5.58 1.69
C SER A 323 -4.81 6.03 0.23
N LEU A 324 -4.92 7.33 -0.06
CA LEU A 324 -4.94 7.85 -1.42
C LEU A 324 -3.67 7.47 -2.18
N LYS A 325 -2.51 7.61 -1.52
CA LYS A 325 -1.24 7.19 -2.11
C LYS A 325 -0.99 5.70 -1.88
N GLU A 326 -1.14 5.21 -0.66
CA GLU A 326 -0.80 3.84 -0.31
C GLU A 326 -1.74 2.82 -0.94
N GLY A 327 -3.05 2.99 -0.77
CA GLY A 327 -4.03 2.06 -1.33
C GLY A 327 -3.97 1.97 -2.85
N PHE A 328 -3.77 3.09 -3.55
CA PHE A 328 -3.63 3.05 -4.99
C PHE A 328 -2.29 2.45 -5.44
N THR A 329 -1.21 2.72 -4.73
CA THR A 329 0.11 2.17 -5.06
C THR A 329 0.19 0.67 -4.75
N VAL A 330 -0.35 0.20 -3.62
CA VAL A 330 -0.47 -1.24 -3.32
C VAL A 330 -1.31 -1.95 -4.39
N TYR A 331 -2.44 -1.39 -4.80
CA TYR A 331 -3.20 -1.97 -5.92
C TYR A 331 -2.36 -2.10 -7.19
N ARG A 332 -1.53 -1.11 -7.50
CA ARG A 332 -0.68 -1.11 -8.69
C ARG A 332 0.45 -2.13 -8.58
N ASP A 333 1.10 -2.24 -7.42
CA ASP A 333 2.17 -3.23 -7.22
C ASP A 333 1.64 -4.67 -7.21
N GLN A 334 0.42 -4.91 -6.68
CA GLN A 334 -0.27 -6.19 -6.76
C GLN A 334 -0.59 -6.57 -8.21
N GLU A 335 -1.10 -5.64 -9.02
CA GLU A 335 -1.36 -5.88 -10.45
C GLU A 335 -0.07 -6.10 -11.24
N PHE A 336 1.00 -5.35 -10.93
CA PHE A 336 2.33 -5.56 -11.51
C PHE A 336 2.87 -6.96 -11.18
N SER A 337 2.89 -7.34 -9.92
CA SER A 337 3.37 -8.64 -9.47
C SER A 337 2.56 -9.79 -10.09
N ALA A 338 1.23 -9.59 -10.25
CA ALA A 338 0.36 -10.53 -10.92
C ALA A 338 0.68 -10.68 -12.42
N ASP A 339 1.05 -9.59 -13.11
CA ASP A 339 1.45 -9.61 -14.52
C ASP A 339 2.87 -10.17 -14.71
N MET A 340 3.77 -10.04 -13.72
CA MET A 340 5.14 -10.58 -13.78
C MET A 340 5.22 -12.07 -13.42
N GLY A 341 4.26 -12.57 -12.65
CA GLY A 341 4.24 -13.95 -12.15
C GLY A 341 2.92 -14.67 -12.44
N SER A 342 2.37 -15.33 -11.42
CA SER A 342 1.07 -16.01 -11.47
C SER A 342 -0.01 -15.16 -10.84
N ARG A 343 -0.95 -14.70 -11.65
CA ARG A 343 -2.06 -13.86 -11.18
C ARG A 343 -2.92 -14.54 -10.12
N GLY A 344 -3.18 -15.83 -10.26
CA GLY A 344 -3.94 -16.62 -9.30
C GLY A 344 -3.21 -16.74 -7.96
N VAL A 345 -1.92 -17.05 -7.98
CA VAL A 345 -1.08 -17.18 -6.79
C VAL A 345 -0.94 -15.83 -6.08
N LYS A 346 -0.63 -14.75 -6.81
CA LYS A 346 -0.52 -13.41 -6.23
C LYS A 346 -1.82 -12.99 -5.53
N ARG A 347 -2.97 -13.24 -6.17
CA ARG A 347 -4.26 -12.92 -5.53
C ARG A 347 -4.49 -13.72 -4.24
N ILE A 348 -4.10 -14.99 -4.20
CA ILE A 348 -4.18 -15.83 -3.01
C ILE A 348 -3.30 -15.26 -1.89
N GLU A 349 -2.07 -14.86 -2.20
CA GLU A 349 -1.15 -14.25 -1.24
C GLU A 349 -1.72 -12.95 -0.64
N ASP A 350 -2.22 -12.04 -1.50
CA ASP A 350 -2.84 -10.78 -1.06
C ASP A 350 -4.04 -11.02 -0.14
N VAL A 351 -4.90 -11.98 -0.49
CA VAL A 351 -6.08 -12.29 0.34
C VAL A 351 -5.69 -12.99 1.64
N ARG A 352 -4.65 -13.82 1.64
CA ARG A 352 -4.11 -14.39 2.90
C ARG A 352 -3.64 -13.29 3.85
N MET A 353 -2.88 -12.31 3.34
CA MET A 353 -2.43 -11.15 4.12
C MET A 353 -3.65 -10.39 4.67
N LEU A 354 -4.62 -10.09 3.81
CA LEU A 354 -5.83 -9.37 4.21
C LEU A 354 -6.62 -10.12 5.29
N ARG A 355 -6.90 -11.42 5.09
CA ARG A 355 -7.65 -12.23 6.05
C ARG A 355 -6.92 -12.45 7.37
N ALA A 356 -5.60 -12.69 7.33
CA ALA A 356 -4.81 -12.98 8.54
C ALA A 356 -4.57 -11.74 9.40
N HIS A 357 -4.39 -10.57 8.80
CA HIS A 357 -3.98 -9.36 9.50
C HIS A 357 -5.05 -8.28 9.49
N GLN A 358 -5.58 -7.92 8.32
CA GLN A 358 -6.50 -6.80 8.20
C GLN A 358 -7.89 -7.12 8.77
N PHE A 359 -8.42 -8.32 8.55
CA PHE A 359 -9.71 -8.70 9.15
C PHE A 359 -9.62 -8.78 10.67
N ALA A 360 -8.47 -9.19 11.21
CA ALA A 360 -8.22 -9.18 12.65
C ALA A 360 -8.15 -7.75 13.20
N GLU A 361 -7.46 -6.83 12.51
CA GLU A 361 -7.41 -5.41 12.86
C GLU A 361 -8.81 -4.79 12.81
N ASP A 362 -9.58 -5.07 11.78
CA ASP A 362 -10.93 -4.53 11.56
C ASP A 362 -11.99 -5.07 12.55
N ALA A 363 -11.70 -6.19 13.19
CA ALA A 363 -12.55 -6.80 14.24
C ALA A 363 -12.08 -6.48 15.66
N GLY A 364 -10.91 -5.87 15.81
CA GLY A 364 -10.27 -5.62 17.10
C GLY A 364 -10.59 -4.24 17.70
N PRO A 365 -10.01 -3.94 18.88
CA PRO A 365 -10.21 -2.65 19.56
C PRO A 365 -9.55 -1.47 18.84
N MET A 366 -8.62 -1.75 17.91
CA MET A 366 -7.94 -0.76 17.09
C MET A 366 -8.57 -0.57 15.70
N ALA A 367 -9.76 -1.16 15.47
CA ALA A 367 -10.47 -1.00 14.20
C ALA A 367 -10.70 0.48 13.87
N HIS A 368 -10.38 0.86 12.64
CA HIS A 368 -10.49 2.24 12.15
C HIS A 368 -10.86 2.24 10.66
N PRO A 369 -11.45 3.33 10.14
CA PRO A 369 -11.72 3.46 8.72
C PRO A 369 -10.44 3.52 7.88
N VAL A 370 -10.54 3.25 6.57
CA VAL A 370 -9.46 3.45 5.60
C VAL A 370 -9.03 4.92 5.55
N ARG A 371 -9.97 5.85 5.72
CA ARG A 371 -9.72 7.26 6.00
C ARG A 371 -10.12 7.56 7.43
N PRO A 372 -9.18 7.52 8.39
CA PRO A 372 -9.47 7.88 9.77
C PRO A 372 -9.97 9.34 9.88
N ASP A 373 -10.68 9.66 10.94
CA ASP A 373 -11.17 11.03 11.21
C ASP A 373 -10.40 11.74 12.33
N SER A 374 -9.55 11.01 13.04
CA SER A 374 -8.73 11.53 14.13
C SER A 374 -7.51 10.67 14.41
N TYR A 375 -6.42 11.30 14.84
CA TYR A 375 -5.22 10.62 15.32
C TYR A 375 -4.50 11.44 16.41
N ILE A 376 -3.71 10.77 17.24
CA ILE A 376 -2.76 11.39 18.16
C ILE A 376 -1.36 11.33 17.56
N GLU A 377 -0.95 10.17 17.08
CA GLU A 377 0.34 9.92 16.43
C GLU A 377 0.08 9.31 15.05
N ILE A 378 0.46 10.03 14.01
CA ILE A 378 0.16 9.63 12.63
C ILE A 378 0.84 8.32 12.24
N ASN A 379 2.04 8.03 12.77
CA ASN A 379 2.77 6.81 12.47
C ASN A 379 1.99 5.53 12.86
N ASN A 380 1.00 5.64 13.76
CA ASN A 380 0.11 4.53 14.13
C ASN A 380 -0.92 4.17 13.03
N PHE A 381 -1.04 4.98 11.98
CA PHE A 381 -1.98 4.73 10.85
C PHE A 381 -1.32 4.17 9.59
N TYR A 382 -0.05 3.79 9.66
CA TYR A 382 0.61 2.98 8.64
C TYR A 382 0.22 1.51 8.87
N THR A 383 -1.04 1.17 8.59
CA THR A 383 -1.72 -0.06 8.98
C THR A 383 -2.15 -0.87 7.76
N VAL A 384 -2.37 -2.17 7.95
CA VAL A 384 -2.91 -3.03 6.89
C VAL A 384 -4.32 -2.60 6.44
N THR A 385 -5.06 -1.85 7.25
CA THR A 385 -6.33 -1.24 6.84
C THR A 385 -6.10 -0.12 5.82
N VAL A 386 -5.17 0.78 6.07
CA VAL A 386 -4.87 1.91 5.16
C VAL A 386 -4.25 1.40 3.86
N TYR A 387 -3.35 0.42 3.90
CA TYR A 387 -2.62 -0.14 2.76
C TYR A 387 -3.45 -1.19 2.03
N GLU A 388 -3.70 -2.34 2.65
CA GLU A 388 -4.28 -3.51 1.98
C GLU A 388 -5.78 -3.35 1.73
N LYS A 389 -6.57 -2.96 2.74
CA LYS A 389 -7.99 -2.66 2.52
C LYS A 389 -8.14 -1.44 1.61
N GLY A 390 -7.25 -0.45 1.71
CA GLY A 390 -7.19 0.66 0.76
C GLY A 390 -7.04 0.21 -0.69
N ALA A 391 -6.14 -0.75 -0.95
CA ALA A 391 -5.96 -1.36 -2.28
C ALA A 391 -7.23 -2.09 -2.75
N GLU A 392 -7.92 -2.80 -1.84
CA GLU A 392 -9.20 -3.45 -2.15
C GLU A 392 -10.29 -2.44 -2.54
N LEU A 393 -10.30 -1.23 -1.94
CA LEU A 393 -11.23 -0.17 -2.35
C LEU A 393 -10.97 0.28 -3.78
N VAL A 394 -9.71 0.37 -4.19
CA VAL A 394 -9.34 0.68 -5.57
C VAL A 394 -9.74 -0.47 -6.50
N ARG A 395 -9.48 -1.72 -6.11
CA ARG A 395 -9.86 -2.93 -6.86
C ARG A 395 -11.38 -3.01 -7.05
N MET A 396 -12.16 -2.70 -6.02
CA MET A 396 -13.63 -2.65 -6.14
C MET A 396 -14.09 -1.61 -7.16
N GLN A 397 -13.47 -0.43 -7.19
CA GLN A 397 -13.77 0.59 -8.21
C GLN A 397 -13.40 0.09 -9.60
N ALA A 398 -12.25 -0.57 -9.76
CA ALA A 398 -11.87 -1.20 -11.03
C ALA A 398 -12.88 -2.27 -11.48
N ASN A 399 -13.36 -3.09 -10.57
CA ASN A 399 -14.40 -4.10 -10.86
C ASN A 399 -15.74 -3.48 -11.25
N LEU A 400 -16.16 -2.41 -10.57
CA LEU A 400 -17.41 -1.70 -10.88
C LEU A 400 -17.36 -1.01 -12.24
N LEU A 401 -16.22 -0.40 -12.59
CA LEU A 401 -16.07 0.36 -13.83
C LEU A 401 -15.74 -0.54 -15.03
N GLY A 402 -15.00 -1.62 -14.80
CA GLY A 402 -14.36 -2.42 -15.83
C GLY A 402 -13.10 -1.73 -16.39
N ALA A 403 -12.22 -2.51 -17.01
CA ALA A 403 -10.85 -2.10 -17.34
C ALA A 403 -10.77 -0.79 -18.17
N VAL A 404 -11.64 -0.63 -19.17
CA VAL A 404 -11.61 0.53 -20.09
C VAL A 404 -11.97 1.83 -19.36
N LEU A 405 -13.05 1.83 -18.57
CA LEU A 405 -13.49 3.03 -17.86
C LEU A 405 -12.57 3.33 -16.68
N PHE A 406 -12.05 2.31 -16.00
CA PHE A 406 -11.08 2.50 -14.92
C PHE A 406 -9.78 3.15 -15.43
N ARG A 407 -9.25 2.69 -16.59
CA ARG A 407 -8.08 3.33 -17.23
C ARG A 407 -8.37 4.80 -17.58
N ARG A 408 -9.53 5.12 -18.18
CA ARG A 408 -9.92 6.50 -18.44
C ARG A 408 -10.04 7.34 -17.17
N ALA A 409 -10.54 6.76 -16.10
CA ALA A 409 -10.69 7.43 -14.82
C ALA A 409 -9.34 7.73 -14.17
N THR A 410 -8.38 6.80 -14.23
CA THR A 410 -7.02 7.03 -13.75
C THR A 410 -6.28 8.04 -14.62
N ASP A 411 -6.43 8.03 -15.95
CA ASP A 411 -5.89 9.07 -16.82
C ASP A 411 -6.44 10.46 -16.44
N LEU A 412 -7.76 10.57 -16.21
CA LEU A 412 -8.38 11.80 -15.74
C LEU A 412 -7.85 12.27 -14.38
N TYR A 413 -7.60 11.34 -13.45
CA TYR A 413 -7.01 11.65 -12.16
C TYR A 413 -5.60 12.26 -12.32
N PHE A 414 -4.75 11.65 -13.13
CA PHE A 414 -3.42 12.17 -13.41
C PHE A 414 -3.44 13.52 -14.12
N GLU A 415 -4.30 13.70 -15.12
CA GLU A 415 -4.41 14.96 -15.87
C GLU A 415 -4.95 16.11 -15.02
N ARG A 416 -5.92 15.83 -14.16
CA ARG A 416 -6.60 16.84 -13.35
C ARG A 416 -5.78 17.30 -12.16
N HIS A 417 -5.03 16.39 -11.55
CA HIS A 417 -4.43 16.59 -10.24
C HIS A 417 -2.89 16.61 -10.23
N ASP A 418 -2.23 16.53 -11.38
CA ASP A 418 -0.78 16.64 -11.45
C ASP A 418 -0.26 17.91 -10.75
N GLY A 419 0.69 17.75 -9.83
CA GLY A 419 1.25 18.84 -9.03
C GLY A 419 0.34 19.34 -7.90
N GLN A 420 -0.67 18.57 -7.50
CA GLN A 420 -1.61 18.94 -6.44
C GLN A 420 -1.57 17.97 -5.26
N ALA A 421 -2.01 18.48 -4.11
CA ALA A 421 -2.29 17.72 -2.89
C ALA A 421 -3.82 17.58 -2.75
N VAL A 422 -4.32 16.33 -2.82
CA VAL A 422 -5.76 16.05 -3.00
C VAL A 422 -6.27 15.00 -2.02
N THR A 423 -7.55 14.66 -2.10
CA THR A 423 -8.27 13.78 -1.18
C THR A 423 -8.70 12.48 -1.85
N THR A 424 -9.06 11.47 -1.04
CA THR A 424 -9.71 10.25 -1.51
C THR A 424 -11.02 10.55 -2.25
N ASP A 425 -11.75 11.60 -1.85
CA ASP A 425 -12.98 12.04 -2.54
C ASP A 425 -12.70 12.57 -3.95
N ASP A 426 -11.56 13.22 -4.18
CA ASP A 426 -11.16 13.71 -5.50
C ASP A 426 -10.85 12.52 -6.43
N PHE A 427 -10.21 11.46 -5.90
CA PHE A 427 -10.00 10.22 -6.64
C PHE A 427 -11.31 9.56 -7.05
N VAL A 428 -12.25 9.36 -6.10
CA VAL A 428 -13.58 8.78 -6.40
C VAL A 428 -14.36 9.64 -7.39
N ARG A 429 -14.24 10.97 -7.31
CA ARG A 429 -14.88 11.89 -8.27
C ARG A 429 -14.36 11.69 -9.69
N CYS A 430 -13.07 11.43 -9.87
CA CYS A 430 -12.52 11.09 -11.19
C CYS A 430 -13.12 9.77 -11.73
N MET A 431 -13.39 8.80 -10.85
CA MET A 431 -14.08 7.56 -11.23
C MET A 431 -15.52 7.84 -11.66
N GLU A 432 -16.25 8.71 -10.93
CA GLU A 432 -17.62 9.13 -11.28
C GLU A 432 -17.65 9.87 -12.64
N ASP A 433 -16.79 10.87 -12.80
CA ASP A 433 -16.78 11.74 -13.97
C ASP A 433 -16.43 10.97 -15.26
N ALA A 434 -15.46 10.06 -15.19
CA ALA A 434 -15.03 9.27 -16.34
C ALA A 434 -16.03 8.18 -16.73
N SER A 435 -16.78 7.63 -15.76
CA SER A 435 -17.68 6.50 -15.97
C SER A 435 -19.16 6.90 -16.11
N GLY A 436 -19.55 8.06 -15.60
CA GLY A 436 -20.95 8.47 -15.44
C GLY A 436 -21.71 7.69 -14.36
N ARG A 437 -21.02 6.92 -13.50
CA ARG A 437 -21.64 6.14 -12.42
C ARG A 437 -21.76 6.96 -11.14
N ASP A 438 -22.83 6.73 -10.38
CA ASP A 438 -22.99 7.27 -9.03
C ASP A 438 -22.24 6.40 -8.01
N LEU A 439 -21.15 6.92 -7.46
CA LEU A 439 -20.34 6.29 -6.42
C LEU A 439 -20.48 6.98 -5.04
N ARG A 440 -21.51 7.82 -4.84
CA ARG A 440 -21.71 8.52 -3.55
C ARG A 440 -21.83 7.53 -2.39
N GLN A 441 -22.56 6.43 -2.55
CA GLN A 441 -22.66 5.38 -1.53
C GLN A 441 -21.33 4.64 -1.34
N PHE A 442 -20.52 4.50 -2.39
CA PHE A 442 -19.22 3.84 -2.31
C PHE A 442 -18.25 4.57 -1.36
N ARG A 443 -18.36 5.89 -1.21
CA ARG A 443 -17.51 6.68 -0.27
C ARG A 443 -17.60 6.20 1.18
N ARG A 444 -18.69 5.55 1.58
CA ARG A 444 -18.83 4.93 2.90
C ARG A 444 -17.73 3.92 3.23
N TRP A 445 -17.13 3.29 2.23
CA TRP A 445 -16.01 2.38 2.43
C TRP A 445 -14.77 3.06 3.02
N TYR A 446 -14.57 4.35 2.72
CA TYR A 446 -13.49 5.14 3.30
C TYR A 446 -13.81 5.62 4.73
N GLU A 447 -15.09 5.65 5.12
CA GLU A 447 -15.57 6.25 6.36
C GLU A 447 -15.97 5.23 7.43
N LEU A 448 -16.25 3.99 7.03
CA LEU A 448 -16.72 2.94 7.93
C LEU A 448 -15.64 1.87 8.14
N ALA A 449 -15.38 1.58 9.42
CA ALA A 449 -14.57 0.44 9.84
C ALA A 449 -15.39 -0.86 9.85
N GLY A 450 -14.73 -1.99 9.94
CA GLY A 450 -15.34 -3.32 10.05
C GLY A 450 -15.47 -4.02 8.71
N THR A 451 -15.34 -5.34 8.75
CA THR A 451 -15.42 -6.21 7.58
C THR A 451 -16.87 -6.65 7.36
N PRO A 452 -17.51 -6.30 6.22
CA PRO A 452 -18.88 -6.70 5.95
C PRO A 452 -19.06 -8.22 5.85
N GLU A 453 -20.19 -8.69 6.27
CA GLU A 453 -20.63 -10.08 6.16
C GLU A 453 -21.75 -10.18 5.12
N LEU A 454 -21.64 -11.14 4.20
CA LEU A 454 -22.67 -11.48 3.23
C LEU A 454 -23.25 -12.85 3.56
N HIS A 455 -24.50 -12.88 3.97
CA HIS A 455 -25.24 -14.11 4.25
C HIS A 455 -26.13 -14.42 3.06
N LEU A 456 -25.93 -15.59 2.46
CA LEU A 456 -26.59 -16.02 1.24
C LEU A 456 -27.48 -17.22 1.47
N ASP A 457 -28.65 -17.19 0.84
CA ASP A 457 -29.52 -18.36 0.67
C ASP A 457 -30.08 -18.40 -0.76
N ASP A 458 -30.38 -19.60 -1.26
CA ASP A 458 -30.83 -19.78 -2.63
C ASP A 458 -32.06 -20.71 -2.75
N ALA A 459 -32.76 -20.59 -3.87
CA ALA A 459 -33.82 -21.51 -4.26
C ALA A 459 -33.84 -21.67 -5.79
N TYR A 460 -34.05 -22.90 -6.25
CA TYR A 460 -34.19 -23.22 -7.67
C TYR A 460 -35.58 -23.80 -8.00
N ASP A 461 -36.28 -23.10 -8.89
CA ASP A 461 -37.53 -23.63 -9.47
C ASP A 461 -37.22 -24.34 -10.79
N ARG A 462 -37.24 -25.66 -10.74
CA ARG A 462 -36.95 -26.53 -11.90
C ARG A 462 -37.99 -26.37 -13.03
N GLN A 463 -39.24 -26.05 -12.71
CA GLN A 463 -40.29 -25.93 -13.75
C GLN A 463 -40.13 -24.62 -14.52
N ALA A 464 -39.79 -23.55 -13.83
CA ALA A 464 -39.57 -22.25 -14.41
C ALA A 464 -38.13 -22.05 -14.95
N GLY A 465 -37.17 -22.93 -14.63
CA GLY A 465 -35.74 -22.72 -14.93
C GLY A 465 -35.20 -21.45 -14.25
N ARG A 466 -35.71 -21.14 -13.06
CA ARG A 466 -35.46 -19.88 -12.36
C ARG A 466 -34.69 -20.16 -11.06
N TYR A 467 -33.58 -19.42 -10.88
CA TYR A 467 -32.79 -19.47 -9.67
C TYR A 467 -32.89 -18.13 -8.93
N ARG A 468 -33.17 -18.20 -7.64
CA ARG A 468 -33.22 -17.05 -6.75
C ARG A 468 -32.05 -17.09 -5.81
N LEU A 469 -31.28 -16.03 -5.74
CA LEU A 469 -30.19 -15.84 -4.81
C LEU A 469 -30.48 -14.60 -3.96
N ARG A 470 -30.70 -14.83 -2.67
CA ARG A 470 -30.89 -13.78 -1.68
C ARG A 470 -29.58 -13.50 -0.99
N VAL A 471 -29.19 -12.22 -0.90
CA VAL A 471 -27.96 -11.76 -0.25
C VAL A 471 -28.32 -10.72 0.80
N VAL A 472 -27.92 -10.96 2.04
CA VAL A 472 -28.08 -10.01 3.15
C VAL A 472 -26.70 -9.54 3.59
N GLN A 473 -26.44 -8.23 3.50
CA GLN A 473 -25.22 -7.65 4.02
C GLN A 473 -25.41 -7.16 5.46
N ARG A 474 -24.43 -7.45 6.29
CA ARG A 474 -24.33 -7.00 7.68
C ARG A 474 -22.95 -6.42 7.90
N ILE A 475 -22.86 -5.26 8.54
CA ILE A 475 -21.59 -4.64 8.91
C ILE A 475 -21.52 -4.67 10.44
N PRO A 476 -20.51 -5.35 11.01
CA PRO A 476 -20.35 -5.43 12.46
C PRO A 476 -20.13 -4.06 13.09
N ASP A 477 -20.58 -3.87 14.31
CA ASP A 477 -20.24 -2.72 15.12
C ASP A 477 -18.73 -2.71 15.42
N THR A 478 -18.14 -1.54 15.43
CA THR A 478 -16.73 -1.32 15.76
C THR A 478 -16.62 -0.14 16.75
N PRO A 479 -15.48 0.04 17.42
CA PRO A 479 -15.30 1.17 18.34
C PRO A 479 -15.72 2.49 17.70
N GLY A 480 -16.66 3.20 18.35
CA GLY A 480 -17.17 4.48 17.89
C GLY A 480 -18.17 4.43 16.72
N GLN A 481 -18.47 3.28 16.15
CA GLN A 481 -19.38 3.14 15.00
C GLN A 481 -20.34 1.97 15.20
N THR A 482 -21.64 2.28 15.32
CA THR A 482 -22.75 1.33 15.48
C THR A 482 -23.82 1.58 14.43
N ASP A 483 -24.69 0.60 14.21
CA ASP A 483 -25.83 0.68 13.27
C ASP A 483 -25.45 1.23 11.88
N LYS A 484 -24.44 0.66 11.28
CA LYS A 484 -23.85 1.14 10.03
C LYS A 484 -24.82 0.96 8.86
N PRO A 485 -24.90 1.94 7.94
CA PRO A 485 -25.72 1.82 6.73
C PRO A 485 -25.07 0.85 5.73
N PRO A 486 -25.88 0.28 4.79
CA PRO A 486 -25.36 -0.65 3.79
C PRO A 486 -24.31 0.01 2.89
N LEU A 487 -23.34 -0.81 2.48
CA LEU A 487 -22.28 -0.44 1.56
C LEU A 487 -22.64 -0.77 0.10
N HIS A 488 -22.00 -0.09 -0.83
CA HIS A 488 -22.02 -0.42 -2.24
C HIS A 488 -20.92 -1.44 -2.54
N ILE A 489 -21.30 -2.71 -2.76
CA ILE A 489 -20.37 -3.82 -2.92
C ILE A 489 -20.46 -4.39 -4.34
N PRO A 490 -19.36 -4.47 -5.11
CA PRO A 490 -19.32 -5.27 -6.33
C PRO A 490 -19.42 -6.75 -5.96
N PHE A 491 -20.53 -7.37 -6.32
CA PHE A 491 -20.78 -8.78 -6.07
C PHE A 491 -20.49 -9.58 -7.34
N VAL A 492 -19.32 -10.19 -7.40
CA VAL A 492 -18.86 -10.94 -8.57
C VAL A 492 -19.31 -12.38 -8.45
N LEU A 493 -20.21 -12.77 -9.34
CA LEU A 493 -20.92 -14.06 -9.33
C LEU A 493 -20.61 -14.87 -10.58
N GLY A 494 -20.27 -16.14 -10.38
CA GLY A 494 -20.35 -17.20 -11.37
C GLY A 494 -21.41 -18.21 -10.99
N LEU A 495 -21.97 -18.91 -11.97
CA LEU A 495 -22.84 -20.06 -11.77
C LEU A 495 -22.21 -21.26 -12.45
N VAL A 496 -21.93 -22.32 -11.67
CA VAL A 496 -21.29 -23.53 -12.19
C VAL A 496 -22.34 -24.60 -12.39
N GLY A 497 -22.39 -25.18 -13.58
CA GLY A 497 -23.29 -26.29 -13.93
C GLY A 497 -22.75 -27.64 -13.50
N ASP A 498 -23.59 -28.70 -13.57
CA ASP A 498 -23.22 -30.06 -13.17
C ASP A 498 -21.96 -30.62 -13.88
N GLY A 499 -21.63 -30.12 -15.05
CA GLY A 499 -20.41 -30.48 -15.82
C GLY A 499 -19.16 -29.73 -15.40
N GLY A 500 -19.27 -28.71 -14.57
CA GLY A 500 -18.17 -27.80 -14.21
C GLY A 500 -18.00 -26.61 -15.15
N ASP A 501 -18.85 -26.48 -16.15
CA ASP A 501 -18.84 -25.32 -17.05
C ASP A 501 -19.58 -24.14 -16.42
N ASP A 502 -19.10 -22.92 -16.72
CA ASP A 502 -19.85 -21.71 -16.35
C ASP A 502 -21.19 -21.63 -17.06
N LEU A 503 -22.22 -21.25 -16.35
CA LEU A 503 -23.55 -20.94 -16.86
C LEU A 503 -23.74 -19.44 -17.04
N PRO A 504 -24.74 -19.02 -17.89
CA PRO A 504 -25.04 -17.59 -18.03
C PRO A 504 -25.63 -17.00 -16.75
N VAL A 505 -25.12 -15.86 -16.31
CA VAL A 505 -25.70 -15.06 -15.22
C VAL A 505 -26.63 -14.01 -15.82
N THR A 506 -27.87 -14.40 -16.15
CA THR A 506 -28.90 -13.56 -16.79
C THR A 506 -30.00 -13.22 -15.79
N LEU A 507 -30.18 -11.93 -15.45
CA LEU A 507 -31.26 -11.48 -14.58
C LEU A 507 -32.62 -11.56 -15.29
N ASP A 508 -33.70 -11.72 -14.50
CA ASP A 508 -35.06 -11.72 -15.03
C ASP A 508 -35.35 -10.42 -15.80
N GLY A 509 -35.93 -10.55 -16.99
CA GLY A 509 -36.22 -9.43 -17.87
C GLY A 509 -35.06 -8.95 -18.76
N GLU A 510 -33.85 -9.50 -18.62
CA GLU A 510 -32.73 -9.20 -19.52
C GLU A 510 -32.66 -10.14 -20.73
N ALA A 511 -31.97 -9.68 -21.77
CA ALA A 511 -31.58 -10.55 -22.88
C ALA A 511 -30.60 -11.63 -22.41
N PRO A 512 -30.64 -12.86 -22.96
CA PRO A 512 -29.69 -13.92 -22.62
C PRO A 512 -28.24 -13.45 -22.75
N ARG A 513 -27.43 -13.78 -21.75
CA ARG A 513 -26.00 -13.46 -21.72
C ARG A 513 -25.16 -14.71 -22.03
N PRO A 514 -23.91 -14.54 -22.47
CA PRO A 514 -22.99 -15.66 -22.58
C PRO A 514 -22.67 -16.23 -21.19
N PRO A 515 -22.27 -17.51 -21.10
CA PRO A 515 -21.71 -18.10 -19.88
C PRO A 515 -20.52 -17.30 -19.35
N GLY A 516 -20.31 -17.31 -18.04
CA GLY A 516 -19.14 -16.70 -17.40
C GLY A 516 -19.49 -15.86 -16.16
N THR A 517 -18.49 -15.13 -15.71
CA THR A 517 -18.55 -14.29 -14.52
C THR A 517 -19.28 -12.98 -14.78
N ARG A 518 -20.03 -12.52 -13.78
CA ARG A 518 -20.73 -11.24 -13.83
C ARG A 518 -20.52 -10.41 -12.57
N VAL A 519 -20.30 -9.11 -12.74
CA VAL A 519 -20.33 -8.14 -11.65
C VAL A 519 -21.78 -7.68 -11.46
N LEU A 520 -22.34 -7.98 -10.30
CA LEU A 520 -23.61 -7.46 -9.78
C LEU A 520 -23.30 -6.42 -8.70
N GLU A 521 -24.30 -5.64 -8.27
CA GLU A 521 -24.13 -4.60 -7.27
C GLU A 521 -25.06 -4.83 -6.08
N LEU A 522 -24.51 -4.82 -4.87
CA LEU A 522 -25.28 -4.78 -3.63
C LEU A 522 -25.27 -3.35 -3.11
N ARG A 523 -26.44 -2.76 -2.93
CA ARG A 523 -26.61 -1.39 -2.42
C ARG A 523 -27.52 -1.32 -1.20
N GLU A 524 -28.33 -2.36 -1.01
CA GLU A 524 -29.31 -2.46 0.06
C GLU A 524 -28.87 -3.48 1.12
N ARG A 525 -29.49 -3.46 2.30
CA ARG A 525 -29.24 -4.47 3.34
C ARG A 525 -29.59 -5.88 2.88
N GLU A 526 -30.60 -5.99 2.03
CA GLU A 526 -31.05 -7.24 1.43
C GLU A 526 -31.29 -7.04 -0.06
N THR A 527 -30.74 -7.95 -0.87
CA THR A 527 -30.91 -7.95 -2.32
C THR A 527 -31.33 -9.36 -2.76
N LEU A 528 -32.36 -9.44 -3.60
CA LEU A 528 -32.79 -10.67 -4.24
C LEU A 528 -32.47 -10.61 -5.73
N PHE A 529 -31.62 -11.52 -6.19
CA PHE A 529 -31.37 -11.74 -7.61
C PHE A 529 -32.24 -12.86 -8.13
N GLU A 530 -33.04 -12.60 -9.16
CA GLU A 530 -33.78 -13.62 -9.92
C GLU A 530 -33.07 -13.88 -11.25
N LEU A 531 -32.56 -15.10 -11.42
CA LEU A 531 -31.79 -15.52 -12.58
C LEU A 531 -32.58 -16.53 -13.39
N THR A 532 -32.53 -16.41 -14.72
CA THR A 532 -33.38 -17.16 -15.65
C THR A 532 -32.56 -17.85 -16.74
N GLY A 533 -33.20 -18.81 -17.44
CA GLY A 533 -32.57 -19.52 -18.55
C GLY A 533 -31.58 -20.60 -18.12
N LEU A 534 -31.73 -21.13 -16.90
CA LEU A 534 -30.82 -22.14 -16.36
C LEU A 534 -31.33 -23.55 -16.65
N PRO A 535 -30.50 -24.45 -17.20
CA PRO A 535 -30.88 -25.81 -17.56
C PRO A 535 -31.05 -26.75 -16.34
N GLY A 536 -30.43 -26.39 -15.21
CA GLY A 536 -30.45 -27.15 -13.96
C GLY A 536 -30.18 -26.23 -12.77
N ARG A 537 -30.23 -26.75 -11.52
CA ARG A 537 -29.81 -26.00 -10.34
C ARG A 537 -28.31 -25.72 -10.46
N PRO A 538 -27.90 -24.45 -10.52
CA PRO A 538 -26.49 -24.11 -10.53
C PRO A 538 -25.88 -24.23 -9.13
N LEU A 539 -24.55 -24.40 -9.06
CA LEU A 539 -23.77 -24.13 -7.87
C LEU A 539 -23.24 -22.69 -7.95
N PRO A 540 -23.58 -21.80 -7.01
CA PRO A 540 -23.06 -20.43 -7.06
C PRO A 540 -21.58 -20.41 -6.67
N SER A 541 -20.78 -19.70 -7.45
CA SER A 541 -19.39 -19.33 -7.15
C SER A 541 -19.38 -17.83 -6.87
N VAL A 542 -19.28 -17.49 -5.60
CA VAL A 542 -19.52 -16.12 -5.12
C VAL A 542 -18.22 -15.38 -4.81
N ASN A 543 -18.26 -14.05 -4.92
CA ASN A 543 -17.11 -13.17 -4.69
C ASN A 543 -15.87 -13.61 -5.48
N ARG A 544 -16.04 -14.02 -6.75
CA ARG A 544 -14.97 -14.50 -7.61
C ARG A 544 -13.80 -13.51 -7.63
N GLY A 545 -12.57 -14.06 -7.57
CA GLY A 545 -11.34 -13.27 -7.49
C GLY A 545 -11.22 -12.45 -6.21
N PHE A 546 -12.03 -12.75 -5.19
CA PHE A 546 -12.16 -11.92 -3.98
C PHE A 546 -12.44 -10.45 -4.32
N ALA A 547 -13.46 -10.22 -5.13
CA ALA A 547 -13.74 -8.90 -5.73
C ALA A 547 -14.10 -7.81 -4.72
N ALA A 548 -14.45 -8.17 -3.48
CA ALA A 548 -14.66 -7.25 -2.37
C ALA A 548 -14.14 -7.86 -1.06
N PRO A 549 -13.60 -7.03 -0.14
CA PRO A 549 -13.08 -7.47 1.16
C PRO A 549 -14.21 -7.75 2.15
N VAL A 550 -14.89 -8.87 1.97
CA VAL A 550 -16.07 -9.29 2.73
C VAL A 550 -15.93 -10.74 3.19
N LYS A 551 -16.65 -11.10 4.26
CA LYS A 551 -16.85 -12.50 4.66
C LYS A 551 -18.14 -13.02 4.02
N VAL A 552 -18.07 -14.19 3.37
CA VAL A 552 -19.21 -14.83 2.72
C VAL A 552 -19.67 -16.02 3.55
N PHE A 553 -20.96 -16.09 3.82
CA PHE A 553 -21.62 -17.20 4.51
C PHE A 553 -22.66 -17.81 3.58
N TYR A 554 -22.37 -18.98 3.06
CA TYR A 554 -23.26 -19.80 2.25
C TYR A 554 -23.11 -21.26 2.67
N ASP A 555 -24.23 -22.01 2.69
CA ASP A 555 -24.25 -23.38 3.21
C ASP A 555 -23.82 -24.40 2.15
N TYR A 556 -22.56 -24.31 1.71
CA TYR A 556 -21.95 -25.32 0.85
C TYR A 556 -21.84 -26.66 1.58
N THR A 557 -22.19 -27.75 0.90
CA THR A 557 -21.83 -29.09 1.35
C THR A 557 -20.35 -29.37 1.08
N ASP A 558 -19.78 -30.39 1.73
CA ASP A 558 -18.40 -30.81 1.44
C ASP A 558 -18.27 -31.27 -0.03
N ASP A 559 -19.29 -31.86 -0.63
CA ASP A 559 -19.32 -32.26 -2.04
C ASP A 559 -19.32 -31.02 -2.96
N ASP A 560 -20.05 -29.97 -2.61
CA ASP A 560 -20.02 -28.69 -3.34
C ASP A 560 -18.62 -28.06 -3.31
N LEU A 561 -17.96 -28.05 -2.14
CA LEU A 561 -16.61 -27.52 -1.99
C LEU A 561 -15.58 -28.35 -2.77
N MET A 562 -15.67 -29.68 -2.73
CA MET A 562 -14.85 -30.55 -3.56
C MET A 562 -15.06 -30.29 -5.05
N PHE A 563 -16.28 -30.09 -5.47
CA PHE A 563 -16.61 -29.80 -6.86
C PHE A 563 -16.06 -28.45 -7.30
N LEU A 564 -16.28 -27.37 -6.53
CA LEU A 564 -15.74 -26.06 -6.84
C LEU A 564 -14.21 -26.04 -6.85
N SER A 565 -13.55 -26.68 -5.89
CA SER A 565 -12.06 -26.76 -5.85
C SER A 565 -11.46 -27.43 -7.09
N ALA A 566 -12.20 -28.35 -7.70
CA ALA A 566 -11.78 -29.11 -8.89
C ALA A 566 -12.19 -28.44 -10.21
N ARG A 567 -13.30 -27.70 -10.24
CA ARG A 567 -13.99 -27.33 -11.48
C ARG A 567 -14.29 -25.84 -11.66
N ASP A 568 -14.20 -25.03 -10.63
CA ASP A 568 -14.45 -23.60 -10.78
C ASP A 568 -13.47 -23.00 -11.80
N SER A 569 -13.96 -22.16 -12.70
CA SER A 569 -13.12 -21.45 -13.67
C SER A 569 -12.30 -20.32 -13.04
N ASP A 570 -12.72 -19.85 -11.84
CA ASP A 570 -12.00 -18.82 -11.08
C ASP A 570 -10.90 -19.44 -10.23
N ALA A 571 -9.65 -19.02 -10.46
CA ALA A 571 -8.47 -19.54 -9.79
C ALA A 571 -8.49 -19.32 -8.26
N PHE A 572 -8.96 -18.14 -7.82
CA PHE A 572 -9.08 -17.84 -6.41
C PHE A 572 -10.15 -18.71 -5.74
N ASN A 573 -11.33 -18.82 -6.35
CA ASN A 573 -12.43 -19.60 -5.77
C ASN A 573 -12.11 -21.09 -5.71
N ARG A 574 -11.32 -21.65 -6.65
CA ARG A 574 -10.79 -23.01 -6.54
C ARG A 574 -9.99 -23.20 -5.25
N TRP A 575 -9.08 -22.28 -4.98
CA TRP A 575 -8.28 -22.29 -3.75
C TRP A 575 -9.15 -22.09 -2.51
N ASP A 576 -10.04 -21.10 -2.52
CA ASP A 576 -10.89 -20.77 -1.36
C ASP A 576 -11.79 -21.94 -0.96
N ALA A 577 -12.42 -22.60 -1.94
CA ALA A 577 -13.21 -23.80 -1.72
C ALA A 577 -12.38 -24.96 -1.12
N SER A 578 -11.13 -25.14 -1.59
CA SER A 578 -10.23 -26.15 -1.02
C SER A 578 -9.87 -25.84 0.44
N GLN A 579 -9.56 -24.58 0.75
CA GLN A 579 -9.21 -24.18 2.11
C GLN A 579 -10.38 -24.33 3.09
N GLU A 580 -11.59 -23.98 2.68
CA GLU A 580 -12.78 -24.16 3.49
C GLU A 580 -13.06 -25.66 3.74
N LEU A 581 -12.94 -26.49 2.72
CA LEU A 581 -13.07 -27.95 2.86
C LEU A 581 -12.03 -28.51 3.82
N PHE A 582 -10.75 -28.16 3.65
CA PHE A 582 -9.67 -28.64 4.52
C PHE A 582 -9.88 -28.21 5.96
N GLN A 583 -10.26 -26.96 6.19
CA GLN A 583 -10.58 -26.43 7.51
C GLN A 583 -11.66 -27.26 8.18
N ARG A 584 -12.80 -27.49 7.51
CA ARG A 584 -13.92 -28.28 8.03
C ARG A 584 -13.51 -29.71 8.38
N VAL A 585 -12.79 -30.37 7.47
CA VAL A 585 -12.32 -31.75 7.65
C VAL A 585 -11.33 -31.86 8.82
N LEU A 586 -10.38 -30.96 8.90
CA LEU A 586 -9.37 -30.97 9.98
C LEU A 586 -9.97 -30.66 11.34
N LEU A 587 -10.84 -29.64 11.45
CA LEU A 587 -11.50 -29.30 12.72
C LEU A 587 -12.44 -30.41 13.21
N ARG A 588 -13.17 -31.09 12.30
CA ARG A 588 -13.95 -32.30 12.65
C ARG A 588 -13.04 -33.42 13.14
N GLY A 589 -11.87 -33.59 12.53
CA GLY A 589 -10.86 -34.56 12.98
C GLY A 589 -10.33 -34.25 14.37
N VAL A 590 -10.07 -32.98 14.68
CA VAL A 590 -9.66 -32.53 16.02
C VAL A 590 -10.75 -32.84 17.05
N ALA A 591 -11.98 -32.50 16.76
CA ALA A 591 -13.12 -32.79 17.64
C ALA A 591 -13.31 -34.31 17.86
N ALA A 592 -13.21 -35.13 16.81
CA ALA A 592 -13.30 -36.59 16.93
C ALA A 592 -12.20 -37.15 17.85
N ARG A 593 -10.96 -36.63 17.69
CA ARG A 593 -9.84 -37.03 18.55
C ARG A 593 -10.04 -36.63 20.02
N ALA A 594 -10.55 -35.43 20.28
CA ALA A 594 -10.87 -34.98 21.63
C ALA A 594 -11.89 -35.92 22.32
N ASP A 595 -12.80 -36.51 21.51
CA ASP A 595 -13.75 -37.52 21.94
C ASP A 595 -13.17 -38.94 22.00
N GLY A 596 -11.90 -39.14 21.75
CA GLY A 596 -11.22 -40.45 21.72
C GLY A 596 -11.57 -41.30 20.49
N ARG A 597 -12.04 -40.70 19.40
CA ARG A 597 -12.34 -41.33 18.12
C ARG A 597 -11.20 -41.07 17.11
N GLU A 598 -11.03 -42.00 16.16
CA GLU A 598 -10.11 -41.77 15.06
C GLU A 598 -10.66 -40.70 14.08
N PRO A 599 -9.80 -39.81 13.57
CA PRO A 599 -10.18 -38.86 12.53
C PRO A 599 -10.60 -39.55 11.25
N GLU A 600 -11.75 -39.21 10.70
CA GLU A 600 -12.22 -39.68 9.40
C GLU A 600 -11.97 -38.60 8.34
N PHE A 601 -11.44 -39.02 7.17
CA PHE A 601 -11.21 -38.15 6.04
C PHE A 601 -11.99 -38.66 4.83
N PRO A 602 -12.74 -37.79 4.12
CA PRO A 602 -13.48 -38.18 2.93
C PRO A 602 -12.58 -38.80 1.86
N GLU A 603 -12.97 -39.93 1.26
CA GLU A 603 -12.22 -40.57 0.17
C GLU A 603 -12.09 -39.63 -1.05
N GLY A 604 -13.15 -38.86 -1.35
CA GLY A 604 -13.15 -37.87 -2.43
C GLY A 604 -12.07 -36.79 -2.29
N LEU A 605 -11.58 -36.54 -1.08
CA LEU A 605 -10.49 -35.58 -0.85
C LEU A 605 -9.18 -36.05 -1.51
N ILE A 606 -8.84 -37.33 -1.36
CA ILE A 606 -7.64 -37.93 -1.98
C ILE A 606 -7.75 -37.90 -3.50
N GLU A 607 -8.94 -38.19 -4.02
CA GLU A 607 -9.20 -38.12 -5.47
C GLU A 607 -9.10 -36.69 -6.01
N ALA A 608 -9.52 -35.68 -5.24
CA ALA A 608 -9.35 -34.27 -5.59
C ALA A 608 -7.86 -33.89 -5.68
N PHE A 609 -7.03 -34.34 -4.72
CA PHE A 609 -5.57 -34.17 -4.80
C PHE A 609 -4.97 -34.86 -6.03
N ARG A 610 -5.37 -36.10 -6.33
CA ARG A 610 -4.90 -36.84 -7.51
C ARG A 610 -5.25 -36.10 -8.80
N HIS A 611 -6.47 -35.62 -8.90
CA HIS A 611 -6.93 -34.85 -10.04
C HIS A 611 -6.13 -33.56 -10.21
N GLY A 612 -5.93 -32.80 -9.12
CA GLY A 612 -5.10 -31.59 -9.12
C GLY A 612 -3.66 -31.85 -9.60
N LEU A 613 -2.99 -32.89 -9.07
CA LEU A 613 -1.63 -33.25 -9.50
C LEU A 613 -1.55 -33.70 -10.96
N SER A 614 -2.63 -34.24 -11.50
CA SER A 614 -2.70 -34.70 -12.89
C SER A 614 -3.05 -33.60 -13.88
N ASP A 615 -3.53 -32.46 -13.41
CA ASP A 615 -3.93 -31.32 -14.24
C ASP A 615 -2.70 -30.62 -14.84
N ARG A 616 -2.46 -30.88 -16.13
CA ARG A 616 -1.33 -30.30 -16.88
C ARG A 616 -1.70 -28.97 -17.55
N GLY A 617 -2.94 -28.55 -17.50
CA GLY A 617 -3.44 -27.33 -18.11
C GLY A 617 -3.44 -26.12 -17.17
N THR A 618 -3.42 -26.35 -15.86
CA THR A 618 -3.38 -25.31 -14.83
C THR A 618 -1.92 -24.97 -14.47
N ASP A 619 -1.69 -23.72 -14.10
CA ASP A 619 -0.41 -23.24 -13.57
C ASP A 619 0.05 -24.12 -12.39
N PRO A 620 1.24 -24.74 -12.43
CA PRO A 620 1.73 -25.60 -11.35
C PRO A 620 1.81 -24.90 -9.99
N ALA A 621 2.11 -23.60 -9.97
CA ALA A 621 2.16 -22.81 -8.74
C ALA A 621 0.77 -22.68 -8.11
N LEU A 622 -0.27 -22.46 -8.93
CA LEU A 622 -1.65 -22.45 -8.47
C LEU A 622 -2.10 -23.82 -7.96
N VAL A 623 -1.71 -24.89 -8.65
CA VAL A 623 -2.00 -26.26 -8.19
C VAL A 623 -1.38 -26.51 -6.82
N ALA A 624 -0.13 -26.09 -6.61
CA ALA A 624 0.53 -26.21 -5.31
C ALA A 624 -0.23 -25.46 -4.21
N GLU A 625 -0.73 -24.24 -4.49
CA GLU A 625 -1.52 -23.47 -3.56
C GLU A 625 -2.85 -24.15 -3.18
N VAL A 626 -3.59 -24.65 -4.17
CA VAL A 626 -4.87 -25.37 -3.97
C VAL A 626 -4.69 -26.63 -3.14
N LEU A 627 -3.54 -27.31 -3.28
CA LEU A 627 -3.24 -28.56 -2.55
C LEU A 627 -2.55 -28.32 -1.20
N THR A 628 -2.21 -27.09 -0.85
CA THR A 628 -1.56 -26.78 0.43
C THR A 628 -2.61 -26.71 1.56
N LEU A 629 -2.41 -27.52 2.61
CA LEU A 629 -3.29 -27.51 3.77
C LEU A 629 -3.16 -26.21 4.58
N PRO A 630 -4.26 -25.73 5.21
CA PRO A 630 -4.25 -24.59 6.12
C PRO A 630 -3.16 -24.71 7.19
N THR A 631 -2.63 -23.59 7.64
CA THR A 631 -1.63 -23.55 8.72
C THR A 631 -2.26 -23.92 10.06
N GLU A 632 -1.44 -24.41 10.99
CA GLU A 632 -1.92 -24.75 12.33
C GLU A 632 -2.45 -23.54 13.10
N SER A 633 -1.81 -22.37 12.93
CA SER A 633 -2.30 -21.12 13.53
C SER A 633 -3.67 -20.71 12.99
N TYR A 634 -3.87 -20.79 11.66
CA TYR A 634 -5.17 -20.49 11.05
C TYR A 634 -6.29 -21.39 11.56
N LEU A 635 -6.01 -22.70 11.75
CA LEU A 635 -6.96 -23.65 12.33
C LEU A 635 -7.25 -23.32 13.80
N GLY A 636 -6.23 -22.92 14.56
CA GLY A 636 -6.37 -22.51 15.95
C GLY A 636 -7.27 -21.29 16.11
N ASP A 637 -7.17 -20.32 15.21
CA ASP A 637 -8.01 -19.11 15.21
C ASP A 637 -9.51 -19.40 14.98
N GLN A 638 -9.84 -20.60 14.48
CA GLN A 638 -11.24 -21.04 14.30
C GLN A 638 -11.80 -21.77 15.53
N MET A 639 -11.04 -21.91 16.60
CA MET A 639 -11.41 -22.65 17.80
C MET A 639 -11.62 -21.72 18.99
N GLU A 640 -12.68 -21.93 19.78
CA GLU A 640 -12.90 -21.20 21.04
C GLU A 640 -11.78 -21.49 22.06
N VAL A 641 -11.36 -22.74 22.11
CA VAL A 641 -10.21 -23.21 22.91
C VAL A 641 -9.30 -24.01 22.00
N VAL A 642 -8.07 -23.50 21.81
CA VAL A 642 -7.12 -24.08 20.85
C VAL A 642 -6.53 -25.39 21.38
N ASP A 643 -6.79 -26.49 20.66
CA ASP A 643 -6.13 -27.78 20.87
C ASP A 643 -4.91 -27.92 19.97
N VAL A 644 -3.76 -27.40 20.43
CA VAL A 644 -2.50 -27.37 19.67
C VAL A 644 -2.05 -28.76 19.25
N ASP A 645 -2.09 -29.73 20.17
CA ASP A 645 -1.69 -31.12 19.90
C ASP A 645 -2.64 -31.83 18.96
N GLY A 646 -3.96 -31.60 19.12
CA GLY A 646 -4.99 -32.16 18.25
C GLY A 646 -4.85 -31.65 16.81
N ILE A 647 -4.68 -30.34 16.63
CA ILE A 647 -4.46 -29.71 15.30
C ILE A 647 -3.24 -30.33 14.62
N HIS A 648 -2.10 -30.35 15.33
CA HIS A 648 -0.84 -30.88 14.77
C HIS A 648 -1.01 -32.35 14.34
N GLN A 649 -1.53 -33.19 15.20
CA GLN A 649 -1.63 -34.63 14.96
C GLN A 649 -2.62 -34.96 13.85
N VAL A 650 -3.78 -34.29 13.80
CA VAL A 650 -4.77 -34.51 12.74
C VAL A 650 -4.24 -34.04 11.39
N ARG A 651 -3.62 -32.88 11.36
CA ARG A 651 -3.02 -32.31 10.14
C ARG A 651 -1.92 -33.20 9.58
N GLU A 652 -0.99 -33.66 10.40
CA GLU A 652 0.08 -34.56 9.99
C GLU A 652 -0.44 -35.97 9.61
N THR A 653 -1.56 -36.41 10.21
CA THR A 653 -2.21 -37.68 9.82
C THR A 653 -2.82 -37.58 8.42
N LEU A 654 -3.54 -36.47 8.13
CA LEU A 654 -4.09 -36.22 6.79
C LEU A 654 -2.96 -36.12 5.74
N LYS A 655 -1.93 -35.32 6.02
CA LYS A 655 -0.78 -35.15 5.14
C LYS A 655 -0.09 -36.49 4.81
N ARG A 656 0.08 -37.35 5.82
CA ARG A 656 0.66 -38.69 5.63
C ARG A 656 -0.24 -39.57 4.80
N ARG A 657 -1.54 -39.58 5.03
CA ARG A 657 -2.52 -40.33 4.22
C ARG A 657 -2.49 -39.91 2.76
N ILE A 658 -2.47 -38.60 2.49
CA ILE A 658 -2.36 -38.08 1.12
C ILE A 658 -1.05 -38.55 0.47
N ALA A 659 0.08 -38.39 1.17
CA ALA A 659 1.38 -38.80 0.67
C ALA A 659 1.48 -40.31 0.37
N GLU A 660 0.90 -41.16 1.22
CA GLU A 660 0.84 -42.59 1.03
C GLU A 660 -0.01 -42.98 -0.17
N ALA A 661 -1.18 -42.35 -0.32
CA ALA A 661 -2.13 -42.63 -1.40
C ALA A 661 -1.62 -42.17 -2.79
N LEU A 662 -0.84 -41.09 -2.82
CA LEU A 662 -0.36 -40.45 -4.06
C LEU A 662 1.14 -40.70 -4.32
N ARG A 663 1.77 -41.68 -3.63
CA ARG A 663 3.21 -41.94 -3.72
C ARG A 663 3.68 -42.30 -5.12
N THR A 664 2.80 -42.80 -5.94
CA THR A 664 3.11 -43.28 -7.32
C THR A 664 2.60 -42.32 -8.40
N ASP A 665 1.83 -41.35 -8.04
CA ASP A 665 1.30 -40.32 -8.92
C ASP A 665 2.23 -39.10 -8.99
#